data_8d6896ccd6f11b75ba5ae7270b9c0706
#
_entry.id   8d6896ccd6f11b75ba5ae7270b9c0706
#
_cell.length_a   1.000
_cell.length_b   1.000
_cell.length_c   1.000
_cell.angle_alpha   90.00
_cell.angle_beta   90.00
_cell.angle_gamma   90.00
#
_symmetry.space_group_name_H-M   'P 1'
#
loop_
_entity.id
_entity.type
_entity.pdbx_description
1 polymer ?
#
loop_
_entity_poly.entity_id
_entity_poly.type
_entity_poly.pdbx_seq_one_letter_code
_entity_poly.pdbx_strand_id
1 'polypeptide(L)'
;IEDTRKQPVPKVKDLIGKNLITLETAKDWLRTMYEIRFFEEKVFDLLGQNVIKGASHLYAGEEAVATGAIAAIEHGDVIGSTHRGHGHCGAIGNKYADGDKARQDHWNAMMAELMGRETGYCKGRGGSMHIAEVERQNNLGSTGIVGGNQPPAVGAALAEKYKKSGKVVLSFFGDGATNTGTFHESMNMASTLKVPLVVIIENNLYGMSVPFSGSEVDGTLCASNIEDIAVRAVAYNVPGMIVDGQDPAAVFLAVQKAAERARKENRMTIIEAKTYRWYGHSRSDPRAYRTKAEEKAWHERDPITVWRNKLVGEKLCTEADLDAIKDTAFNTIETATQFGVDSPWPNADDVAKDVYVEETYPAALIETDKTTSTKVMEASKAFDSAMASSTAKTKKERTEEASTAVKSQFGMDVMTIGQAVVAAQAEEMRRNEQVFLFGEDVGLYGGAYQATRGLLAEFGTDRVIDTAISEAAIAGAAVGAALRGVRPIAEIMYVDFLTIAMDQLVHVGAYNRYMFGGKAKVPMVLRTEGGVGRCIAAHHSESLEAWLMHTPGLYVVMPSTPYDAKGLLKAAIRSDNPVVFIEHKATYGQVGPVPTDDYIIPLGVADIKRPGNDATIVSYSRMAMWALDAAKILAEQHGIDAEVIDVRTLKPLDMKTIAESVKKTGRLITVSEGFGWCGVGREIAGQFMEYDFGDGSRGFDYLDGRPINMAALDVPPPMSEPLENASIPSVERIVEAVKQSVGQ
;
A
#
# COMPACT_ATOMS: atom_id res chain seq x y z
N ILE A 1 22.68 8.21 -22.85
CA ILE A 1 22.60 9.31 -21.86
C ILE A 1 22.80 10.62 -22.57
N GLU A 2 21.91 11.58 -22.33
CA GLU A 2 21.99 12.94 -22.87
C GLU A 2 22.36 13.92 -21.76
N ASP A 3 23.50 14.59 -21.87
CA ASP A 3 23.89 15.64 -20.92
C ASP A 3 23.56 17.03 -21.53
N THR A 4 22.40 17.55 -21.13
CA THR A 4 21.89 18.83 -21.64
C THR A 4 22.66 20.03 -21.11
N ARG A 5 23.48 19.90 -20.05
CA ARG A 5 24.34 20.94 -19.50
C ARG A 5 25.43 21.34 -20.51
N LYS A 6 25.78 20.45 -21.44
CA LYS A 6 26.74 20.67 -22.51
C LYS A 6 26.14 21.40 -23.72
N GLN A 7 24.83 21.60 -23.71
CA GLN A 7 24.10 22.31 -24.77
C GLN A 7 23.76 23.73 -24.30
N PRO A 8 23.71 24.71 -25.20
CA PRO A 8 23.25 26.04 -24.86
C PRO A 8 21.78 25.95 -24.35
N VAL A 9 21.53 26.45 -23.15
CA VAL A 9 20.14 26.58 -22.67
C VAL A 9 19.45 27.64 -23.49
N PRO A 10 18.27 27.37 -24.08
CA PRO A 10 17.53 28.36 -24.86
C PRO A 10 17.25 29.63 -24.05
N LYS A 11 17.33 30.75 -24.68
CA LYS A 11 16.89 32.01 -24.08
C LYS A 11 15.41 31.98 -23.83
N VAL A 12 14.94 32.73 -22.84
CA VAL A 12 13.50 32.85 -22.55
C VAL A 12 12.71 33.34 -23.75
N LYS A 13 13.32 34.31 -24.52
CA LYS A 13 12.76 34.78 -25.79
C LYS A 13 12.57 33.68 -26.83
N ASP A 14 13.48 32.71 -26.88
CA ASP A 14 13.38 31.59 -27.83
C ASP A 14 12.22 30.66 -27.45
N LEU A 15 12.00 30.43 -26.13
CA LEU A 15 10.84 29.63 -25.64
C LEU A 15 9.53 30.34 -25.96
N ILE A 16 9.45 31.64 -25.74
CA ILE A 16 8.27 32.45 -26.10
C ILE A 16 8.08 32.47 -27.62
N GLY A 17 9.11 32.66 -28.38
CA GLY A 17 9.05 32.70 -29.87
C GLY A 17 8.63 31.37 -30.48
N LYS A 18 8.87 30.24 -29.78
CA LYS A 18 8.41 28.88 -30.15
C LYS A 18 7.04 28.54 -29.59
N ASN A 19 6.37 29.45 -28.91
CA ASN A 19 5.09 29.24 -28.21
C ASN A 19 5.11 28.09 -27.17
N LEU A 20 6.28 27.85 -26.56
CA LEU A 20 6.40 26.85 -25.49
C LEU A 20 5.94 27.42 -24.15
N ILE A 21 6.17 28.72 -23.93
CA ILE A 21 5.72 29.48 -22.75
C ILE A 21 5.29 30.87 -23.16
N THR A 22 4.56 31.59 -22.30
CA THR A 22 4.29 33.02 -22.44
C THR A 22 5.21 33.83 -21.50
N LEU A 23 5.23 35.16 -21.64
CA LEU A 23 5.92 36.02 -20.67
C LEU A 23 5.27 35.91 -19.28
N GLU A 24 3.97 35.81 -19.21
CA GLU A 24 3.26 35.62 -17.92
C GLU A 24 3.63 34.27 -17.29
N THR A 25 3.76 33.21 -18.07
CA THR A 25 4.28 31.93 -17.58
C THR A 25 5.69 32.08 -17.00
N ALA A 26 6.57 32.82 -17.67
CA ALA A 26 7.93 33.04 -17.19
C ALA A 26 7.98 33.86 -15.88
N LYS A 27 7.07 34.81 -15.70
CA LYS A 27 6.87 35.58 -14.46
C LYS A 27 6.27 34.69 -13.36
N ASP A 28 5.33 33.83 -13.71
CA ASP A 28 4.70 32.91 -12.74
C ASP A 28 5.69 31.86 -12.22
N TRP A 29 6.64 31.40 -13.04
CA TRP A 29 7.74 30.56 -12.56
C TRP A 29 8.58 31.27 -11.50
N LEU A 30 8.90 32.56 -11.72
CA LEU A 30 9.61 33.34 -10.72
C LEU A 30 8.80 33.50 -9.43
N ARG A 31 7.51 33.80 -9.56
CA ARG A 31 6.60 33.89 -8.40
C ARG A 31 6.56 32.57 -7.63
N THR A 32 6.40 31.46 -8.32
CA THR A 32 6.36 30.11 -7.71
C THR A 32 7.66 29.80 -6.97
N MET A 33 8.82 30.09 -7.56
CA MET A 33 10.10 29.89 -6.88
C MET A 33 10.23 30.77 -5.63
N TYR A 34 9.77 32.03 -5.68
CA TYR A 34 9.75 32.92 -4.50
C TYR A 34 8.80 32.40 -3.41
N GLU A 35 7.61 31.98 -3.77
CA GLU A 35 6.65 31.44 -2.82
C GLU A 35 7.21 30.19 -2.12
N ILE A 36 7.83 29.26 -2.87
CA ILE A 36 8.51 28.10 -2.28
C ILE A 36 9.63 28.57 -1.33
N ARG A 37 10.51 29.47 -1.76
CA ARG A 37 11.61 29.97 -0.95
C ARG A 37 11.13 30.62 0.35
N PHE A 38 10.20 31.55 0.28
CA PHE A 38 9.67 32.23 1.45
C PHE A 38 8.91 31.30 2.38
N PHE A 39 8.20 30.30 1.82
CA PHE A 39 7.58 29.26 2.62
C PHE A 39 8.63 28.49 3.43
N GLU A 40 9.71 28.06 2.79
CA GLU A 40 10.78 27.30 3.46
C GLU A 40 11.53 28.13 4.51
N GLU A 41 11.82 29.39 4.22
CA GLU A 41 12.44 30.32 5.18
C GLU A 41 11.52 30.52 6.39
N LYS A 42 10.21 30.72 6.16
CA LYS A 42 9.23 30.85 7.22
C LYS A 42 9.11 29.56 8.04
N VAL A 43 9.08 28.40 7.41
CA VAL A 43 9.08 27.08 8.07
C VAL A 43 10.33 26.93 8.94
N PHE A 44 11.50 27.31 8.47
CA PHE A 44 12.73 27.27 9.25
C PHE A 44 12.64 28.11 10.53
N ASP A 45 12.10 29.35 10.41
CA ASP A 45 11.91 30.23 11.55
C ASP A 45 10.88 29.70 12.55
N LEU A 46 9.74 29.21 12.06
CA LEU A 46 8.65 28.66 12.89
C LEU A 46 9.05 27.36 13.62
N LEU A 47 9.91 26.55 13.00
CA LEU A 47 10.57 25.42 13.69
C LEU A 47 11.46 25.92 14.84
N GLY A 48 12.17 27.05 14.63
CA GLY A 48 12.99 27.69 15.66
C GLY A 48 12.21 28.17 16.86
N GLN A 49 11.00 28.62 16.60
CA GLN A 49 10.07 29.12 17.61
C GLN A 49 9.20 27.99 18.23
N ASN A 50 9.37 26.72 17.78
CA ASN A 50 8.58 25.58 18.20
C ASN A 50 7.07 25.73 17.90
N VAL A 51 6.71 26.54 16.90
CA VAL A 51 5.35 26.66 16.36
C VAL A 51 5.05 25.46 15.44
N ILE A 52 5.95 25.17 14.51
CA ILE A 52 5.96 23.91 13.76
C ILE A 52 6.75 22.90 14.58
N LYS A 53 6.21 21.69 14.75
CA LYS A 53 6.80 20.60 15.53
C LYS A 53 7.28 19.46 14.64
N GLY A 54 8.16 18.65 15.21
CA GLY A 54 8.69 17.47 14.51
C GLY A 54 9.85 17.79 13.57
N ALA A 55 10.11 16.87 12.65
CA ALA A 55 11.17 16.99 11.67
C ALA A 55 10.64 17.59 10.36
N SER A 56 11.32 18.59 9.83
CA SER A 56 11.05 19.16 8.51
C SER A 56 12.32 19.15 7.65
N HIS A 57 12.12 18.91 6.37
CA HIS A 57 13.16 18.82 5.36
C HIS A 57 12.89 19.85 4.28
N LEU A 58 13.65 20.95 4.30
CA LEU A 58 13.39 22.12 3.49
C LEU A 58 13.80 21.92 2.03
N TYR A 59 13.01 22.46 1.12
CA TYR A 59 13.21 22.39 -0.34
C TYR A 59 14.03 23.57 -0.89
N ALA A 60 14.41 24.52 -0.02
CA ALA A 60 15.15 25.71 -0.42
C ALA A 60 16.46 25.38 -1.15
N GLY A 61 16.66 25.97 -2.33
CA GLY A 61 17.77 25.74 -3.24
C GLY A 61 17.42 24.83 -4.43
N GLU A 62 16.30 24.13 -4.37
CA GLU A 62 15.85 23.15 -5.39
C GLU A 62 14.62 23.65 -6.18
N GLU A 63 14.18 24.90 -5.98
CA GLU A 63 12.90 25.45 -6.47
C GLU A 63 12.73 25.36 -7.99
N ALA A 64 13.83 25.45 -8.75
CA ALA A 64 13.78 25.34 -10.20
C ALA A 64 13.39 23.95 -10.69
N VAL A 65 13.71 22.89 -9.93
CA VAL A 65 13.35 21.51 -10.29
C VAL A 65 11.84 21.33 -10.22
N ALA A 66 11.22 21.63 -9.08
CA ALA A 66 9.78 21.54 -8.93
C ALA A 66 9.04 22.44 -9.93
N THR A 67 9.44 23.70 -10.04
CA THR A 67 8.78 24.68 -10.92
C THR A 67 8.85 24.27 -12.38
N GLY A 68 10.04 23.92 -12.88
CA GLY A 68 10.24 23.54 -14.28
C GLY A 68 9.54 22.22 -14.63
N ALA A 69 9.67 21.23 -13.75
CA ALA A 69 9.08 19.91 -13.99
C ALA A 69 7.55 19.95 -14.00
N ILE A 70 6.95 20.63 -13.03
CA ILE A 70 5.47 20.71 -12.91
C ILE A 70 4.90 21.63 -13.99
N ALA A 71 5.63 22.65 -14.44
CA ALA A 71 5.21 23.45 -15.58
C ALA A 71 5.12 22.63 -16.88
N ALA A 72 5.96 21.61 -17.04
CA ALA A 72 6.06 20.80 -18.26
C ALA A 72 4.95 19.76 -18.44
N ILE A 73 4.22 19.42 -17.40
CA ILE A 73 3.14 18.42 -17.44
C ILE A 73 1.78 19.04 -17.74
N GLU A 74 0.83 18.20 -18.14
CA GLU A 74 -0.54 18.62 -18.44
C GLU A 74 -1.44 18.52 -17.18
N HIS A 75 -2.58 19.19 -17.22
CA HIS A 75 -3.59 18.99 -16.18
C HIS A 75 -4.09 17.55 -16.18
N GLY A 76 -4.09 16.94 -15.02
CA GLY A 76 -4.49 15.54 -14.83
C GLY A 76 -3.32 14.56 -14.84
N ASP A 77 -2.11 14.98 -15.23
CA ASP A 77 -0.91 14.20 -14.98
C ASP A 77 -0.67 14.08 -13.45
N VAL A 78 0.09 13.09 -13.05
CA VAL A 78 0.21 12.63 -11.68
C VAL A 78 1.61 12.89 -11.16
N ILE A 79 1.74 13.27 -9.89
CA ILE A 79 3.04 13.37 -9.22
C ILE A 79 3.13 12.46 -8.00
N GLY A 80 4.32 11.93 -7.72
CA GLY A 80 4.69 11.29 -6.46
C GLY A 80 5.89 11.99 -5.85
N SER A 81 5.91 12.20 -4.55
CA SER A 81 6.87 13.03 -3.83
C SER A 81 7.53 12.33 -2.65
N THR A 82 8.41 13.02 -1.95
CA THR A 82 9.23 12.52 -0.85
C THR A 82 9.07 13.37 0.41
N HIS A 83 9.87 13.06 1.44
CA HIS A 83 9.98 13.83 2.67
C HIS A 83 10.32 15.33 2.45
N ARG A 84 10.91 15.70 1.29
CA ARG A 84 11.22 17.07 0.87
C ARG A 84 10.17 17.58 -0.12
N GLY A 85 8.89 17.34 0.20
CA GLY A 85 7.77 17.51 -0.72
C GLY A 85 7.16 18.90 -0.82
N HIS A 86 7.63 19.89 -0.04
CA HIS A 86 7.01 21.23 -0.01
C HIS A 86 7.05 21.91 -1.37
N GLY A 87 8.20 21.88 -2.06
CA GLY A 87 8.33 22.47 -3.40
C GLY A 87 7.40 21.82 -4.41
N HIS A 88 7.29 20.48 -4.40
CA HIS A 88 6.40 19.74 -5.31
C HIS A 88 4.94 20.07 -5.03
N CYS A 89 4.53 20.04 -3.74
CA CYS A 89 3.17 20.39 -3.34
C CYS A 89 2.84 21.85 -3.68
N GLY A 90 3.77 22.79 -3.40
CA GLY A 90 3.61 24.19 -3.72
C GLY A 90 3.44 24.45 -5.22
N ALA A 91 4.33 23.87 -6.04
CA ALA A 91 4.28 24.05 -7.49
C ALA A 91 3.01 23.42 -8.12
N ILE A 92 2.61 22.20 -7.70
CA ILE A 92 1.42 21.56 -8.27
C ILE A 92 0.14 22.29 -7.83
N GLY A 93 0.09 22.79 -6.59
CA GLY A 93 -1.04 23.57 -6.12
C GLY A 93 -1.18 24.88 -6.87
N ASN A 94 -0.07 25.58 -7.15
CA ASN A 94 -0.08 26.79 -7.99
C ASN A 94 -0.58 26.50 -9.40
N LYS A 95 -0.19 25.35 -9.99
CA LYS A 95 -0.67 24.93 -11.32
C LYS A 95 -2.18 24.70 -11.37
N TYR A 96 -2.76 24.21 -10.29
CA TYR A 96 -4.19 23.92 -10.19
C TYR A 96 -5.00 25.11 -9.66
N ALA A 97 -4.35 26.18 -9.24
CA ALA A 97 -5.03 27.36 -8.71
C ALA A 97 -5.65 28.20 -9.85
N ASP A 98 -6.96 28.42 -9.77
CA ASP A 98 -7.65 29.35 -10.66
C ASP A 98 -7.68 30.76 -10.03
N GLY A 99 -6.66 31.53 -10.31
CA GLY A 99 -6.46 32.89 -9.82
C GLY A 99 -5.83 33.03 -8.43
N ASP A 100 -5.58 34.27 -8.03
CA ASP A 100 -4.82 34.59 -6.81
C ASP A 100 -5.51 34.11 -5.52
N LYS A 101 -6.83 34.09 -5.47
CA LYS A 101 -7.55 33.59 -4.30
C LYS A 101 -7.31 32.08 -4.09
N ALA A 102 -7.46 31.28 -5.13
CA ALA A 102 -7.23 29.84 -5.05
C ALA A 102 -5.77 29.52 -4.71
N ARG A 103 -4.83 30.32 -5.25
CA ARG A 103 -3.41 30.24 -4.92
C ARG A 103 -3.14 30.58 -3.45
N GLN A 104 -3.78 31.60 -2.90
CA GLN A 104 -3.68 31.94 -1.49
C GLN A 104 -4.26 30.83 -0.60
N ASP A 105 -5.45 30.31 -0.94
CA ASP A 105 -6.09 29.21 -0.22
C ASP A 105 -5.20 27.95 -0.22
N HIS A 106 -4.47 27.68 -1.31
CA HIS A 106 -3.50 26.61 -1.38
C HIS A 106 -2.35 26.79 -0.37
N TRP A 107 -1.68 27.94 -0.35
CA TRP A 107 -0.60 28.21 0.59
C TRP A 107 -1.08 28.26 2.05
N ASN A 108 -2.31 28.73 2.28
CA ASN A 108 -2.97 28.68 3.59
C ASN A 108 -3.08 27.24 4.09
N ALA A 109 -3.57 26.32 3.25
CA ALA A 109 -3.72 24.91 3.61
C ALA A 109 -2.35 24.21 3.83
N MET A 110 -1.33 24.56 3.03
CA MET A 110 0.03 24.05 3.23
C MET A 110 0.61 24.46 4.58
N MET A 111 0.52 25.76 4.92
CA MET A 111 1.09 26.26 6.19
C MET A 111 0.30 25.71 7.39
N ALA A 112 -1.02 25.64 7.30
CA ALA A 112 -1.88 25.07 8.33
C ALA A 112 -1.54 23.58 8.58
N GLU A 113 -1.23 22.80 7.53
CA GLU A 113 -0.82 21.41 7.69
C GLU A 113 0.47 21.28 8.50
N LEU A 114 1.50 22.07 8.21
CA LEU A 114 2.76 22.03 8.93
C LEU A 114 2.62 22.44 10.40
N MET A 115 1.66 23.33 10.68
CA MET A 115 1.31 23.74 12.05
C MET A 115 0.38 22.74 12.76
N GLY A 116 0.01 21.63 12.10
CA GLY A 116 -0.87 20.59 12.65
C GLY A 116 -2.32 21.02 12.82
N ARG A 117 -2.84 21.88 11.95
CA ARG A 117 -4.18 22.45 12.04
C ARG A 117 -5.22 21.67 11.23
N GLU A 118 -6.49 21.73 11.69
CA GLU A 118 -7.62 21.05 11.02
C GLU A 118 -7.82 21.50 9.56
N THR A 119 -7.48 22.74 9.25
CA THR A 119 -7.62 23.33 7.92
C THR A 119 -6.49 22.97 6.96
N GLY A 120 -5.50 22.20 7.41
CA GLY A 120 -4.43 21.65 6.57
C GLY A 120 -4.93 20.58 5.61
N TYR A 121 -4.17 20.30 4.55
CA TYR A 121 -4.54 19.32 3.54
C TYR A 121 -4.82 17.93 4.09
N CYS A 122 -4.08 17.52 5.11
CA CYS A 122 -4.20 16.22 5.76
C CYS A 122 -4.85 16.33 7.16
N LYS A 123 -5.51 17.44 7.47
CA LYS A 123 -6.12 17.75 8.78
C LYS A 123 -5.10 17.68 9.93
N GLY A 124 -3.87 18.12 9.68
CA GLY A 124 -2.79 18.08 10.65
C GLY A 124 -2.21 16.67 10.94
N ARG A 125 -2.55 15.64 10.16
CA ARG A 125 -2.08 14.26 10.35
C ARG A 125 -0.83 13.92 9.55
N GLY A 126 -0.60 14.60 8.43
CA GLY A 126 0.55 14.36 7.55
C GLY A 126 1.80 15.13 7.95
N GLY A 127 1.63 16.38 8.29
CA GLY A 127 2.73 17.29 8.60
C GLY A 127 3.68 17.51 7.42
N SER A 128 4.92 17.91 7.70
CA SER A 128 5.91 18.31 6.70
C SER A 128 6.25 17.20 5.70
N MET A 129 6.49 15.98 6.17
CA MET A 129 7.01 14.90 5.32
C MET A 129 5.93 14.15 4.50
N HIS A 130 4.64 14.42 4.76
CA HIS A 130 3.54 13.73 4.10
C HIS A 130 2.52 14.70 3.52
N ILE A 131 2.91 15.95 3.29
CA ILE A 131 2.03 16.98 2.75
C ILE A 131 1.60 16.64 1.32
N ALA A 132 0.30 16.55 1.07
CA ALA A 132 -0.25 16.32 -0.25
C ALA A 132 -1.74 16.66 -0.33
N GLU A 133 -2.17 17.18 -1.48
CA GLU A 133 -3.58 17.20 -1.87
C GLU A 133 -3.85 16.09 -2.88
N VAL A 134 -4.34 14.95 -2.39
CA VAL A 134 -4.41 13.71 -3.17
C VAL A 134 -5.61 13.64 -4.12
N GLU A 135 -6.69 14.38 -3.85
CA GLU A 135 -7.92 14.31 -4.63
C GLU A 135 -7.93 15.23 -5.85
N ARG A 136 -7.56 16.51 -5.66
CA ARG A 136 -7.73 17.55 -6.68
C ARG A 136 -6.48 17.79 -7.51
N GLN A 137 -5.30 17.52 -6.95
CA GLN A 137 -4.02 17.86 -7.59
C GLN A 137 -3.31 16.64 -8.19
N ASN A 138 -3.94 15.46 -8.19
CA ASN A 138 -3.33 14.22 -8.65
C ASN A 138 -1.94 13.95 -8.01
N ASN A 139 -1.81 14.25 -6.74
CA ASN A 139 -0.60 13.99 -5.97
C ASN A 139 -0.77 12.66 -5.22
N LEU A 140 0.06 11.66 -5.54
CA LEU A 140 0.04 10.34 -4.86
C LEU A 140 0.42 10.42 -3.38
N GLY A 141 0.90 11.56 -2.95
CA GLY A 141 1.41 11.78 -1.62
C GLY A 141 2.93 11.86 -1.56
N SER A 142 3.38 12.17 -0.36
CA SER A 142 4.79 12.24 0.02
C SER A 142 5.06 11.17 1.07
N THR A 143 6.24 10.58 1.07
CA THR A 143 6.65 9.57 2.05
C THR A 143 7.95 9.94 2.73
N GLY A 144 8.03 9.69 4.05
CA GLY A 144 9.26 9.81 4.83
C GLY A 144 10.23 8.64 4.64
N ILE A 145 9.77 7.54 4.04
CA ILE A 145 10.61 6.35 3.80
C ILE A 145 11.39 6.53 2.51
N VAL A 146 12.71 6.48 2.60
CA VAL A 146 13.60 6.64 1.44
C VAL A 146 13.41 5.48 0.47
N GLY A 147 13.01 5.78 -0.77
CA GLY A 147 12.68 4.76 -1.78
C GLY A 147 11.23 4.29 -1.77
N GLY A 148 10.43 4.68 -0.78
CA GLY A 148 9.06 4.19 -0.60
C GLY A 148 8.05 4.70 -1.63
N ASN A 149 8.34 5.78 -2.38
CA ASN A 149 7.41 6.36 -3.36
C ASN A 149 7.57 5.80 -4.79
N GLN A 150 8.65 5.11 -5.08
CA GLN A 150 8.94 4.64 -6.44
C GLN A 150 7.99 3.51 -6.88
N PRO A 151 7.77 2.45 -6.08
CA PRO A 151 6.82 1.41 -6.45
C PRO A 151 5.38 1.94 -6.68
N PRO A 152 4.81 2.79 -5.82
CA PRO A 152 3.51 3.41 -6.08
C PRO A 152 3.46 4.26 -7.36
N ALA A 153 4.53 4.96 -7.70
CA ALA A 153 4.59 5.71 -8.95
C ALA A 153 4.53 4.78 -10.18
N VAL A 154 5.20 3.62 -10.12
CA VAL A 154 5.09 2.60 -11.17
C VAL A 154 3.66 2.07 -11.29
N GLY A 155 3.02 1.78 -10.17
CA GLY A 155 1.63 1.31 -10.14
C GLY A 155 0.64 2.35 -10.65
N ALA A 156 0.81 3.61 -10.29
CA ALA A 156 0.01 4.70 -10.83
C ALA A 156 0.19 4.82 -12.36
N ALA A 157 1.42 4.72 -12.85
CA ALA A 157 1.69 4.75 -14.29
C ALA A 157 1.10 3.51 -15.00
N LEU A 158 1.13 2.34 -14.36
CA LEU A 158 0.47 1.13 -14.87
C LEU A 158 -1.06 1.34 -14.96
N ALA A 159 -1.67 1.94 -13.95
CA ALA A 159 -3.09 2.27 -13.97
C ALA A 159 -3.45 3.27 -15.08
N GLU A 160 -2.62 4.30 -15.30
CA GLU A 160 -2.88 5.27 -16.38
C GLU A 160 -2.72 4.64 -17.76
N LYS A 161 -1.74 3.74 -17.95
CA LYS A 161 -1.62 2.92 -19.15
C LYS A 161 -2.84 2.00 -19.32
N TYR A 162 -3.24 1.30 -18.27
CA TYR A 162 -4.40 0.39 -18.27
C TYR A 162 -5.69 1.11 -18.67
N LYS A 163 -5.95 2.27 -18.11
CA LYS A 163 -7.11 3.12 -18.44
C LYS A 163 -7.00 3.78 -19.81
N LYS A 164 -5.85 3.69 -20.48
CA LYS A 164 -5.56 4.41 -21.74
C LYS A 164 -5.85 5.91 -21.62
N SER A 165 -5.55 6.49 -20.46
CA SER A 165 -5.90 7.88 -20.12
C SER A 165 -5.08 8.92 -20.87
N GLY A 166 -3.93 8.54 -21.41
CA GLY A 166 -2.93 9.43 -21.98
C GLY A 166 -2.15 10.25 -20.95
N LYS A 167 -2.34 9.99 -19.65
CA LYS A 167 -1.67 10.71 -18.57
C LYS A 167 -0.30 10.13 -18.25
N VAL A 168 0.55 10.98 -17.70
CA VAL A 168 1.92 10.66 -17.32
C VAL A 168 2.08 10.79 -15.81
N VAL A 169 2.94 9.96 -15.23
CA VAL A 169 3.32 10.04 -13.82
C VAL A 169 4.74 10.58 -13.70
N LEU A 170 4.95 11.60 -12.85
CA LEU A 170 6.25 12.09 -12.43
C LEU A 170 6.57 11.57 -11.04
N SER A 171 7.73 10.95 -10.86
CA SER A 171 8.22 10.49 -9.56
C SER A 171 9.48 11.27 -9.18
N PHE A 172 9.39 12.06 -8.11
CA PHE A 172 10.50 12.84 -7.58
C PHE A 172 11.15 12.11 -6.41
N PHE A 173 12.47 12.07 -6.37
CA PHE A 173 13.23 11.60 -5.22
C PHE A 173 14.71 12.02 -5.29
N GLY A 174 15.37 12.01 -4.12
CA GLY A 174 16.78 12.42 -4.02
C GLY A 174 17.75 11.32 -4.46
N ASP A 175 19.02 11.71 -4.61
CA ASP A 175 20.15 10.83 -4.95
C ASP A 175 20.29 9.63 -4.04
N GLY A 176 20.11 9.80 -2.72
CA GLY A 176 20.20 8.72 -1.74
C GLY A 176 19.22 7.57 -1.99
N ALA A 177 18.02 7.87 -2.48
CA ALA A 177 16.99 6.87 -2.77
C ALA A 177 17.38 5.92 -3.91
N THR A 178 18.31 6.30 -4.77
CA THR A 178 18.74 5.48 -5.91
C THR A 178 19.58 4.27 -5.52
N ASN A 179 19.96 4.14 -4.24
CA ASN A 179 20.72 3.01 -3.72
C ASN A 179 19.83 1.94 -3.05
N THR A 180 18.53 2.20 -2.94
CA THR A 180 17.58 1.25 -2.34
C THR A 180 17.24 0.11 -3.31
N GLY A 181 16.90 -1.07 -2.76
CA GLY A 181 16.41 -2.19 -3.59
C GLY A 181 15.14 -1.82 -4.35
N THR A 182 14.23 -1.08 -3.70
CA THR A 182 12.98 -0.60 -4.30
C THR A 182 13.19 0.28 -5.55
N PHE A 183 14.28 1.06 -5.60
CA PHE A 183 14.64 1.79 -6.82
C PHE A 183 14.89 0.82 -7.97
N HIS A 184 15.75 -0.18 -7.77
CA HIS A 184 16.14 -1.11 -8.84
C HIS A 184 14.96 -1.97 -9.30
N GLU A 185 14.18 -2.48 -8.38
CA GLU A 185 12.94 -3.21 -8.69
C GLU A 185 11.95 -2.36 -9.48
N SER A 186 11.69 -1.14 -9.01
CA SER A 186 10.74 -0.20 -9.66
C SER A 186 11.19 0.20 -11.07
N MET A 187 12.46 0.53 -11.25
CA MET A 187 12.97 0.91 -12.58
C MET A 187 12.91 -0.25 -13.55
N ASN A 188 13.25 -1.46 -13.11
CA ASN A 188 13.12 -2.66 -13.93
C ASN A 188 11.65 -2.93 -14.28
N MET A 189 10.75 -2.91 -13.30
CA MET A 189 9.31 -3.13 -13.51
C MET A 189 8.72 -2.08 -14.46
N ALA A 190 9.03 -0.79 -14.27
CA ALA A 190 8.55 0.27 -15.14
C ALA A 190 9.00 0.10 -16.59
N SER A 191 10.24 -0.34 -16.79
CA SER A 191 10.80 -0.60 -18.12
C SER A 191 10.15 -1.82 -18.78
N THR A 192 10.03 -2.94 -18.08
CA THR A 192 9.47 -4.18 -18.62
C THR A 192 7.98 -4.07 -18.92
N LEU A 193 7.22 -3.43 -18.03
CA LEU A 193 5.80 -3.17 -18.21
C LEU A 193 5.50 -2.01 -19.19
N LYS A 194 6.52 -1.25 -19.59
CA LYS A 194 6.39 -0.09 -20.50
C LYS A 194 5.28 0.85 -20.03
N VAL A 195 5.53 1.54 -18.92
CA VAL A 195 4.56 2.47 -18.33
C VAL A 195 4.93 3.94 -18.58
N PRO A 196 3.95 4.87 -18.63
CA PRO A 196 4.18 6.29 -18.88
C PRO A 196 4.72 7.01 -17.63
N LEU A 197 6.01 6.75 -17.28
CA LEU A 197 6.67 7.26 -16.09
C LEU A 197 7.84 8.20 -16.46
N VAL A 198 7.93 9.33 -15.80
CA VAL A 198 9.11 10.21 -15.81
C VAL A 198 9.70 10.21 -14.40
N VAL A 199 10.92 9.75 -14.28
CA VAL A 199 11.68 9.73 -13.03
C VAL A 199 12.54 10.97 -12.95
N ILE A 200 12.43 11.73 -11.87
CA ILE A 200 13.19 12.95 -11.63
C ILE A 200 14.02 12.76 -10.36
N ILE A 201 15.32 12.65 -10.52
CA ILE A 201 16.27 12.47 -9.43
C ILE A 201 16.87 13.85 -9.08
N GLU A 202 16.50 14.35 -7.91
CA GLU A 202 17.03 15.59 -7.35
C GLU A 202 18.37 15.29 -6.70
N ASN A 203 19.42 15.30 -7.55
CA ASN A 203 20.78 15.06 -7.06
C ASN A 203 21.32 16.34 -6.41
N ASN A 204 21.09 16.45 -5.09
CA ASN A 204 21.59 17.56 -4.27
C ASN A 204 22.93 17.24 -3.59
N LEU A 205 23.63 16.22 -4.09
CA LEU A 205 24.97 15.75 -3.77
C LEU A 205 25.10 14.94 -2.46
N TYR A 206 24.08 14.90 -1.61
CA TYR A 206 24.22 14.27 -0.30
C TYR A 206 22.98 13.45 0.10
N GLY A 207 23.16 12.16 0.30
CA GLY A 207 22.22 11.32 1.02
C GLY A 207 22.36 11.51 2.54
N MET A 208 21.61 12.44 3.12
CA MET A 208 21.81 12.98 4.47
C MET A 208 23.18 13.68 4.57
N SER A 209 24.24 13.05 5.10
CA SER A 209 25.60 13.57 5.23
C SER A 209 26.59 12.87 4.30
N VAL A 210 26.24 11.71 3.74
CA VAL A 210 27.10 10.94 2.86
C VAL A 210 27.09 11.54 1.47
N PRO A 211 28.23 11.95 0.92
CA PRO A 211 28.30 12.47 -0.46
C PRO A 211 27.89 11.37 -1.44
N PHE A 212 27.16 11.76 -2.49
CA PHE A 212 26.71 10.81 -3.49
C PHE A 212 27.88 10.17 -4.24
N SER A 213 28.76 10.99 -4.79
CA SER A 213 29.90 10.52 -5.59
C SER A 213 31.16 11.38 -5.38
N GLY A 214 32.30 10.82 -5.70
CA GLY A 214 33.44 11.51 -6.30
C GLY A 214 34.30 12.38 -5.41
N SER A 215 34.30 12.32 -4.08
CA SER A 215 35.45 12.85 -3.37
C SER A 215 35.87 11.93 -2.23
N GLU A 216 37.12 11.53 -2.28
CA GLU A 216 37.85 11.11 -1.10
C GLU A 216 38.07 12.34 -0.19
N VAL A 217 36.98 12.94 0.30
CA VAL A 217 37.09 13.94 1.35
C VAL A 217 37.44 13.19 2.61
N ASP A 218 38.70 13.24 3.01
CA ASP A 218 39.22 12.68 4.26
C ASP A 218 38.90 11.22 4.54
N GLY A 219 38.89 10.35 3.51
CA GLY A 219 38.60 8.92 3.66
C GLY A 219 37.12 8.59 3.85
N THR A 220 36.21 9.52 3.62
CA THR A 220 34.77 9.29 3.66
C THR A 220 34.33 8.47 2.44
N LEU A 221 33.61 7.36 2.68
CA LEU A 221 33.02 6.57 1.60
C LEU A 221 31.87 7.33 0.94
N CYS A 222 31.84 7.34 -0.40
CA CYS A 222 30.72 7.83 -1.16
C CYS A 222 29.58 6.83 -1.23
N ALA A 223 28.35 7.30 -1.41
CA ALA A 223 27.19 6.45 -1.59
C ALA A 223 27.19 5.68 -2.92
N SER A 224 27.95 6.14 -3.93
CA SER A 224 28.03 5.54 -5.25
C SER A 224 29.40 5.76 -5.90
N ASN A 225 29.85 4.76 -6.67
CA ASN A 225 31.07 4.87 -7.49
C ASN A 225 30.84 5.52 -8.86
N ILE A 226 29.59 5.87 -9.20
CA ILE A 226 29.30 6.59 -10.44
C ILE A 226 29.12 8.07 -10.16
N GLU A 227 29.61 8.92 -11.05
CA GLU A 227 29.50 10.36 -10.94
C GLU A 227 28.09 10.87 -11.27
N ASP A 228 27.48 10.29 -12.29
CA ASP A 228 26.15 10.66 -12.77
C ASP A 228 25.17 9.49 -12.63
N ILE A 229 24.08 9.71 -11.89
CA ILE A 229 23.05 8.68 -11.63
C ILE A 229 22.31 8.29 -12.91
N ALA A 230 22.12 9.22 -13.82
CA ALA A 230 21.44 8.99 -15.10
C ALA A 230 22.06 7.83 -15.90
N VAL A 231 23.33 7.48 -15.67
CA VAL A 231 24.01 6.33 -16.29
C VAL A 231 23.29 5.00 -15.96
N ARG A 232 22.64 4.90 -14.80
CA ARG A 232 21.86 3.72 -14.42
C ARG A 232 20.70 3.42 -15.39
N ALA A 233 20.23 4.41 -16.15
CA ALA A 233 19.19 4.22 -17.16
C ALA A 233 19.57 3.16 -18.22
N VAL A 234 20.87 2.99 -18.49
CA VAL A 234 21.39 1.99 -19.43
C VAL A 234 21.04 0.57 -18.99
N ALA A 235 21.09 0.31 -17.66
CA ALA A 235 20.77 -1.01 -17.10
C ALA A 235 19.31 -1.42 -17.33
N TYR A 236 18.42 -0.45 -17.48
CA TYR A 236 16.98 -0.68 -17.71
C TYR A 236 16.56 -0.47 -19.17
N ASN A 237 17.52 -0.22 -20.07
CA ASN A 237 17.27 0.05 -21.49
C ASN A 237 16.28 1.21 -21.70
N VAL A 238 16.46 2.31 -20.98
CA VAL A 238 15.64 3.54 -21.07
C VAL A 238 16.57 4.77 -21.28
N PRO A 239 16.06 5.89 -21.80
CA PRO A 239 16.80 7.12 -21.87
C PRO A 239 17.16 7.66 -20.49
N GLY A 240 18.40 8.15 -20.36
CA GLY A 240 18.87 8.92 -19.23
C GLY A 240 19.19 10.35 -19.68
N MET A 241 18.85 11.35 -18.89
CA MET A 241 19.15 12.76 -19.14
C MET A 241 19.78 13.38 -17.90
N ILE A 242 20.77 14.26 -18.10
CA ILE A 242 21.35 15.07 -17.03
C ILE A 242 21.03 16.52 -17.33
N VAL A 243 20.46 17.22 -16.36
CA VAL A 243 20.02 18.62 -16.53
C VAL A 243 20.58 19.51 -15.43
N ASP A 244 20.69 20.81 -15.73
CA ASP A 244 20.96 21.83 -14.72
C ASP A 244 19.68 22.08 -13.91
N GLY A 245 19.64 21.56 -12.66
CA GLY A 245 18.53 21.71 -11.75
C GLY A 245 18.37 23.12 -11.16
N GLN A 246 19.30 24.05 -11.47
CA GLN A 246 19.19 25.45 -11.05
C GLN A 246 18.52 26.33 -12.11
N ASP A 247 18.20 25.77 -13.27
CA ASP A 247 17.55 26.50 -14.37
C ASP A 247 16.16 25.90 -14.67
N PRO A 248 15.06 26.58 -14.33
CA PRO A 248 13.71 26.05 -14.56
C PRO A 248 13.40 25.78 -16.04
N ALA A 249 14.03 26.51 -16.98
CA ALA A 249 13.86 26.28 -18.41
C ALA A 249 14.55 24.99 -18.87
N ALA A 250 15.72 24.68 -18.34
CA ALA A 250 16.41 23.43 -18.63
C ALA A 250 15.62 22.22 -18.14
N VAL A 251 15.10 22.30 -16.91
CA VAL A 251 14.23 21.28 -16.32
C VAL A 251 12.94 21.13 -17.12
N PHE A 252 12.27 22.23 -17.43
CA PHE A 252 11.03 22.24 -18.24
C PHE A 252 11.21 21.50 -19.56
N LEU A 253 12.24 21.84 -20.34
CA LEU A 253 12.45 21.22 -21.65
C LEU A 253 12.77 19.73 -21.56
N ALA A 254 13.56 19.32 -20.56
CA ALA A 254 13.89 17.92 -20.34
C ALA A 254 12.66 17.11 -19.96
N VAL A 255 11.85 17.62 -19.01
CA VAL A 255 10.63 16.95 -18.55
C VAL A 255 9.57 16.95 -19.66
N GLN A 256 9.40 18.04 -20.41
CA GLN A 256 8.48 18.08 -21.56
C GLN A 256 8.82 16.96 -22.57
N LYS A 257 10.10 16.85 -22.96
CA LYS A 257 10.57 15.80 -23.89
C LYS A 257 10.31 14.40 -23.33
N ALA A 258 10.55 14.18 -22.04
CA ALA A 258 10.32 12.92 -21.39
C ALA A 258 8.82 12.59 -21.23
N ALA A 259 8.00 13.57 -20.88
CA ALA A 259 6.54 13.43 -20.75
C ALA A 259 5.87 13.14 -22.10
N GLU A 260 6.28 13.85 -23.17
CA GLU A 260 5.81 13.55 -24.53
C GLU A 260 6.12 12.13 -24.95
N ARG A 261 7.33 11.65 -24.65
CA ARG A 261 7.73 10.28 -24.92
C ARG A 261 6.91 9.29 -24.10
N ALA A 262 6.76 9.53 -22.78
CA ALA A 262 5.99 8.69 -21.90
C ALA A 262 4.54 8.57 -22.38
N ARG A 263 3.94 9.68 -22.79
CA ARG A 263 2.56 9.76 -23.31
C ARG A 263 2.36 9.03 -24.62
N LYS A 264 3.32 9.17 -25.55
CA LYS A 264 3.21 8.58 -26.91
C LYS A 264 3.62 7.10 -26.95
N GLU A 265 4.64 6.72 -26.20
CA GLU A 265 5.29 5.42 -26.31
C GLU A 265 5.05 4.52 -25.10
N ASN A 266 4.42 5.02 -24.02
CA ASN A 266 4.34 4.35 -22.72
C ASN A 266 5.73 3.89 -22.24
N ARG A 267 6.73 4.77 -22.28
CA ARG A 267 8.10 4.43 -21.92
C ARG A 267 8.68 5.41 -20.92
N MET A 268 9.34 4.84 -19.92
CA MET A 268 10.02 5.59 -18.87
C MET A 268 11.23 6.34 -19.39
N THR A 269 11.52 7.49 -18.76
CA THR A 269 12.78 8.25 -18.89
C THR A 269 13.31 8.61 -17.50
N ILE A 270 14.61 8.49 -17.28
CA ILE A 270 15.27 8.91 -16.04
C ILE A 270 15.96 10.26 -16.28
N ILE A 271 15.61 11.26 -15.48
CA ILE A 271 16.20 12.61 -15.50
C ILE A 271 16.93 12.80 -14.17
N GLU A 272 18.21 13.12 -14.24
CA GLU A 272 19.02 13.57 -13.12
C GLU A 272 19.15 15.09 -13.15
N ALA A 273 18.51 15.77 -12.20
CA ALA A 273 18.62 17.22 -12.01
C ALA A 273 19.73 17.50 -11.00
N LYS A 274 20.83 18.10 -11.45
CA LYS A 274 21.92 18.53 -10.56
C LYS A 274 21.50 19.80 -9.86
N THR A 275 21.29 19.71 -8.57
CA THR A 275 20.77 20.79 -7.72
C THR A 275 21.50 20.82 -6.36
N TYR A 276 21.08 21.68 -5.45
CA TYR A 276 21.71 21.79 -4.14
C TYR A 276 20.75 22.34 -3.09
N ARG A 277 20.67 21.69 -1.93
CA ARG A 277 19.89 22.19 -0.80
C ARG A 277 20.67 23.24 0.01
N TRP A 278 20.05 24.39 0.28
CA TRP A 278 20.67 25.50 1.02
C TRP A 278 20.89 25.19 2.49
N TYR A 279 19.94 24.53 3.10
CA TYR A 279 20.01 24.07 4.47
C TYR A 279 20.64 22.67 4.57
N GLY A 280 20.85 22.16 5.78
CA GLY A 280 21.27 20.79 6.00
C GLY A 280 20.21 19.78 5.57
N HIS A 281 20.40 18.52 5.91
CA HIS A 281 19.38 17.47 5.66
C HIS A 281 18.07 17.82 6.35
N SER A 282 18.14 18.24 7.60
CA SER A 282 17.04 18.78 8.39
C SER A 282 17.52 20.05 9.12
N ARG A 283 16.60 20.72 9.85
CA ARG A 283 16.93 21.94 10.57
C ARG A 283 18.08 21.79 11.58
N SER A 284 18.16 20.63 12.24
CA SER A 284 19.20 20.36 13.26
C SER A 284 20.57 19.99 12.69
N ASP A 285 20.69 19.84 11.36
CA ASP A 285 21.91 19.42 10.69
C ASP A 285 22.93 20.58 10.64
N PRO A 286 24.10 20.46 11.30
CA PRO A 286 25.12 21.51 11.32
C PRO A 286 25.91 21.65 10.03
N ARG A 287 25.70 20.78 9.03
CA ARG A 287 26.39 20.76 7.71
C ARG A 287 27.91 20.63 7.82
N ALA A 288 28.43 19.97 8.84
CA ALA A 288 29.86 19.81 9.04
C ALA A 288 30.58 19.02 7.93
N TYR A 289 29.83 18.30 7.11
CA TYR A 289 30.31 17.52 5.95
C TYR A 289 30.43 18.33 4.66
N ARG A 290 30.09 19.64 4.66
CA ARG A 290 30.17 20.54 3.52
C ARG A 290 31.29 21.56 3.70
N THR A 291 31.93 21.94 2.61
CA THR A 291 32.89 23.05 2.64
C THR A 291 32.22 24.39 2.37
N LYS A 292 32.72 25.46 2.96
CA LYS A 292 32.23 26.81 2.69
C LYS A 292 32.44 27.25 1.23
N ALA A 293 33.48 26.72 0.56
CA ALA A 293 33.72 26.97 -0.85
C ALA A 293 32.62 26.32 -1.71
N GLU A 294 32.21 25.10 -1.41
CA GLU A 294 31.15 24.43 -2.11
C GLU A 294 29.79 25.15 -1.90
N GLU A 295 29.44 25.47 -0.67
CA GLU A 295 28.22 26.22 -0.36
C GLU A 295 28.19 27.54 -1.15
N LYS A 296 29.29 28.29 -1.15
CA LYS A 296 29.40 29.56 -1.88
C LYS A 296 29.21 29.38 -3.39
N ALA A 297 29.86 28.38 -3.98
CA ALA A 297 29.77 28.12 -5.42
C ALA A 297 28.34 27.80 -5.86
N TRP A 298 27.58 27.08 -5.03
CA TRP A 298 26.18 26.77 -5.30
C TRP A 298 25.29 28.01 -5.08
N HIS A 299 25.53 28.82 -4.04
CA HIS A 299 24.80 30.06 -3.81
C HIS A 299 24.96 31.09 -4.96
N GLU A 300 26.09 31.10 -5.64
CA GLU A 300 26.28 31.92 -6.83
C GLU A 300 25.42 31.50 -8.02
N ARG A 301 24.88 30.27 -7.96
CA ARG A 301 23.95 29.69 -8.93
C ARG A 301 22.52 29.55 -8.39
N ASP A 302 22.10 30.43 -7.46
CA ASP A 302 20.75 30.47 -6.93
C ASP A 302 19.69 30.46 -8.04
N PRO A 303 18.73 29.52 -8.05
CA PRO A 303 17.78 29.37 -9.15
C PRO A 303 16.90 30.59 -9.35
N ILE A 304 16.56 31.31 -8.31
CA ILE A 304 15.79 32.55 -8.37
C ILE A 304 16.65 33.65 -9.04
N THR A 305 17.91 33.78 -8.61
CA THR A 305 18.86 34.76 -9.18
C THR A 305 19.16 34.45 -10.65
N VAL A 306 19.38 33.18 -10.97
CA VAL A 306 19.60 32.72 -12.35
C VAL A 306 18.43 33.13 -13.25
N TRP A 307 17.18 32.88 -12.79
CA TRP A 307 16.00 33.19 -13.59
C TRP A 307 15.74 34.71 -13.70
N ARG A 308 15.89 35.48 -12.61
CA ARG A 308 15.84 36.95 -12.66
C ARG A 308 16.82 37.54 -13.69
N ASN A 309 18.06 37.09 -13.61
CA ASN A 309 19.12 37.60 -14.52
C ASN A 309 18.79 37.31 -15.99
N LYS A 310 18.17 36.18 -16.31
CA LYS A 310 17.70 35.90 -17.68
C LYS A 310 16.58 36.85 -18.09
N LEU A 311 15.58 37.07 -17.28
CA LEU A 311 14.43 37.93 -17.58
C LEU A 311 14.89 39.40 -17.83
N VAL A 312 15.77 39.93 -16.99
CA VAL A 312 16.32 41.28 -17.14
C VAL A 312 17.32 41.36 -18.27
N GLY A 313 18.27 40.44 -18.34
CA GLY A 313 19.31 40.41 -19.37
C GLY A 313 18.75 40.27 -20.78
N GLU A 314 17.64 39.56 -20.94
CA GLU A 314 16.90 39.48 -22.19
C GLU A 314 15.92 40.64 -22.43
N LYS A 315 15.86 41.61 -21.53
CA LYS A 315 14.95 42.78 -21.61
C LYS A 315 13.46 42.37 -21.73
N LEU A 316 13.04 41.38 -20.98
CA LEU A 316 11.67 40.91 -20.88
C LEU A 316 10.92 41.57 -19.72
N CYS A 317 11.64 41.88 -18.65
CA CYS A 317 11.13 42.54 -17.45
C CYS A 317 12.16 43.58 -16.96
N THR A 318 11.68 44.53 -16.18
CA THR A 318 12.54 45.43 -15.39
C THR A 318 12.77 44.82 -14.00
N GLU A 319 13.78 45.27 -13.27
CA GLU A 319 13.99 44.89 -11.88
C GLU A 319 12.76 45.21 -11.01
N ALA A 320 12.13 46.38 -11.25
CA ALA A 320 10.91 46.79 -10.52
C ALA A 320 9.73 45.83 -10.76
N ASP A 321 9.56 45.32 -11.98
CA ASP A 321 8.53 44.29 -12.25
C ASP A 321 8.79 43.03 -11.45
N LEU A 322 10.05 42.61 -11.33
CA LEU A 322 10.44 41.40 -10.62
C LEU A 322 10.38 41.56 -9.10
N ASP A 323 10.65 42.77 -8.59
CA ASP A 323 10.52 43.11 -7.18
C ASP A 323 9.03 43.12 -6.78
N ALA A 324 8.11 43.60 -7.61
CA ALA A 324 6.69 43.52 -7.37
C ALA A 324 6.18 42.05 -7.26
N ILE A 325 6.75 41.16 -8.09
CA ILE A 325 6.48 39.70 -8.01
C ILE A 325 6.98 39.14 -6.68
N LYS A 326 8.20 39.52 -6.27
CA LYS A 326 8.77 39.12 -4.98
C LYS A 326 7.91 39.55 -3.80
N ASP A 327 7.48 40.82 -3.79
CA ASP A 327 6.65 41.37 -2.73
C ASP A 327 5.28 40.64 -2.66
N THR A 328 4.71 40.35 -3.82
CA THR A 328 3.46 39.57 -3.90
C THR A 328 3.64 38.18 -3.30
N ALA A 329 4.70 37.48 -3.65
CA ALA A 329 5.01 36.15 -3.13
C ALA A 329 5.25 36.17 -1.61
N PHE A 330 5.99 37.18 -1.12
CA PHE A 330 6.22 37.37 0.31
C PHE A 330 4.91 37.55 1.07
N ASN A 331 4.03 38.47 0.60
CA ASN A 331 2.74 38.71 1.22
C ASN A 331 1.82 37.48 1.20
N THR A 332 1.89 36.67 0.15
CA THR A 332 1.16 35.38 0.07
C THR A 332 1.56 34.47 1.23
N ILE A 333 2.84 34.33 1.51
CA ILE A 333 3.33 33.45 2.57
C ILE A 333 3.11 34.02 3.99
N GLU A 334 3.26 35.35 4.16
CA GLU A 334 2.89 35.98 5.45
C GLU A 334 1.41 35.80 5.76
N THR A 335 0.53 35.97 4.77
CA THR A 335 -0.91 35.71 4.92
C THR A 335 -1.19 34.25 5.27
N ALA A 336 -0.52 33.33 4.59
CA ALA A 336 -0.66 31.90 4.88
C ALA A 336 -0.17 31.55 6.28
N THR A 337 0.90 32.20 6.74
CA THR A 337 1.42 32.03 8.10
C THR A 337 0.40 32.46 9.15
N GLN A 338 -0.18 33.65 8.98
CA GLN A 338 -1.21 34.15 9.91
C GLN A 338 -2.44 33.25 9.89
N PHE A 339 -2.88 32.81 8.71
CA PHE A 339 -3.97 31.85 8.58
C PHE A 339 -3.71 30.56 9.37
N GLY A 340 -2.51 29.99 9.26
CA GLY A 340 -2.12 28.77 10.00
C GLY A 340 -2.14 29.00 11.51
N VAL A 341 -1.68 30.15 12.00
CA VAL A 341 -1.72 30.52 13.43
C VAL A 341 -3.16 30.60 13.94
N ASP A 342 -4.04 31.24 13.17
CA ASP A 342 -5.44 31.50 13.56
C ASP A 342 -6.35 30.25 13.36
N SER A 343 -5.89 29.25 12.61
CA SER A 343 -6.65 28.04 12.31
C SER A 343 -6.87 27.17 13.55
N PRO A 344 -8.05 26.49 13.66
CA PRO A 344 -8.34 25.63 14.79
C PRO A 344 -7.47 24.36 14.81
N TRP A 345 -7.26 23.83 16.01
CA TRP A 345 -6.70 22.49 16.19
C TRP A 345 -7.71 21.42 15.80
N PRO A 346 -7.25 20.25 15.31
CA PRO A 346 -8.13 19.10 15.13
C PRO A 346 -8.78 18.68 16.46
N ASN A 347 -10.01 18.16 16.38
CA ASN A 347 -10.65 17.59 17.58
C ASN A 347 -9.94 16.31 17.99
N ALA A 348 -9.55 16.20 19.27
CA ALA A 348 -8.89 15.02 19.81
C ALA A 348 -9.75 13.74 19.69
N ASP A 349 -11.09 13.86 19.75
CA ASP A 349 -12.00 12.74 19.59
C ASP A 349 -11.97 12.12 18.16
N ASP A 350 -11.37 12.83 17.20
CA ASP A 350 -11.23 12.39 15.82
C ASP A 350 -9.94 11.58 15.56
N VAL A 351 -9.16 11.31 16.60
CA VAL A 351 -7.87 10.61 16.48
C VAL A 351 -7.98 9.23 15.83
N ALA A 352 -9.07 8.51 16.04
CA ALA A 352 -9.30 7.18 15.46
C ALA A 352 -10.08 7.19 14.13
N LYS A 353 -10.55 8.37 13.67
CA LYS A 353 -11.28 8.48 12.41
C LYS A 353 -10.36 8.35 11.20
N ASP A 354 -10.93 7.93 10.08
CA ASP A 354 -10.26 7.86 8.77
C ASP A 354 -9.10 6.81 8.69
N VAL A 355 -9.04 5.85 9.62
CA VAL A 355 -8.09 4.72 9.52
C VAL A 355 -8.55 3.74 8.43
N TYR A 356 -9.85 3.47 8.39
CA TYR A 356 -10.49 2.60 7.40
C TYR A 356 -11.54 3.38 6.60
N VAL A 357 -11.83 2.92 5.38
CA VAL A 357 -13.10 3.25 4.73
C VAL A 357 -14.17 2.45 5.47
N GLU A 358 -15.17 3.13 6.00
CA GLU A 358 -16.27 2.45 6.68
C GLU A 358 -17.05 1.59 5.69
N GLU A 359 -17.16 0.31 5.98
CA GLU A 359 -17.93 -0.65 5.22
C GLU A 359 -19.05 -1.20 6.08
N THR A 360 -20.26 -1.05 5.63
CA THR A 360 -21.44 -1.58 6.28
C THR A 360 -22.12 -2.59 5.37
N TYR A 361 -22.41 -3.74 5.93
CA TYR A 361 -23.16 -4.78 5.22
C TYR A 361 -24.61 -4.78 5.71
N PRO A 362 -25.61 -4.86 4.81
CA PRO A 362 -27.01 -4.99 5.21
C PRO A 362 -27.21 -6.22 6.10
N ALA A 363 -28.03 -6.10 7.14
CA ALA A 363 -28.34 -7.22 8.04
C ALA A 363 -28.89 -8.44 7.27
N ALA A 364 -29.67 -8.18 6.21
CA ALA A 364 -30.18 -9.25 5.34
C ALA A 364 -29.05 -10.04 4.64
N LEU A 365 -27.94 -9.40 4.27
CA LEU A 365 -26.79 -10.09 3.68
C LEU A 365 -26.10 -10.99 4.70
N ILE A 366 -25.92 -10.51 5.92
CA ILE A 366 -25.34 -11.30 7.02
C ILE A 366 -26.22 -12.52 7.33
N GLU A 367 -27.53 -12.34 7.36
CA GLU A 367 -28.46 -13.45 7.60
C GLU A 367 -28.51 -14.45 6.44
N THR A 368 -28.39 -13.93 5.22
CA THR A 368 -28.27 -14.76 4.01
C THR A 368 -26.99 -15.60 4.04
N ASP A 369 -25.85 -15.02 4.45
CA ASP A 369 -24.59 -15.76 4.60
C ASP A 369 -24.74 -16.88 5.64
N LYS A 370 -25.26 -16.59 6.83
CA LYS A 370 -25.50 -17.61 7.87
C LYS A 370 -26.39 -18.77 7.39
N THR A 371 -27.49 -18.44 6.71
CA THR A 371 -28.39 -19.43 6.15
C THR A 371 -27.72 -20.26 5.05
N THR A 372 -26.92 -19.61 4.20
CA THR A 372 -26.20 -20.26 3.11
C THR A 372 -25.08 -21.14 3.66
N SER A 373 -24.33 -20.67 4.65
CA SER A 373 -23.28 -21.45 5.31
C SER A 373 -23.86 -22.73 5.94
N THR A 374 -25.03 -22.66 6.62
CA THR A 374 -25.71 -23.84 7.14
C THR A 374 -26.01 -24.84 6.03
N LYS A 375 -26.56 -24.41 4.90
CA LYS A 375 -26.83 -25.28 3.74
C LYS A 375 -25.57 -25.88 3.13
N VAL A 376 -24.47 -25.08 3.07
CA VAL A 376 -23.16 -25.55 2.63
C VAL A 376 -22.62 -26.65 3.54
N MET A 377 -22.79 -26.52 4.87
CA MET A 377 -22.39 -27.56 5.81
C MET A 377 -23.24 -28.84 5.69
N GLU A 378 -24.53 -28.72 5.41
CA GLU A 378 -25.38 -29.85 5.10
C GLU A 378 -24.98 -30.54 3.78
N ALA A 379 -24.71 -29.77 2.75
CA ALA A 379 -24.21 -30.27 1.47
C ALA A 379 -22.81 -30.93 1.59
N SER A 380 -21.94 -30.41 2.47
CA SER A 380 -20.66 -31.05 2.78
C SER A 380 -20.83 -32.43 3.41
N LYS A 381 -21.72 -32.56 4.38
CA LYS A 381 -22.05 -33.86 4.99
C LYS A 381 -22.64 -34.86 3.98
N ALA A 382 -23.47 -34.35 3.04
CA ALA A 382 -24.03 -35.17 1.97
C ALA A 382 -22.94 -35.61 0.98
N PHE A 383 -21.99 -34.73 0.67
CA PHE A 383 -20.83 -35.05 -0.15
C PHE A 383 -19.98 -36.16 0.49
N ASP A 384 -19.63 -36.03 1.76
CA ASP A 384 -18.83 -37.01 2.50
C ASP A 384 -19.51 -38.36 2.57
N SER A 385 -20.83 -38.38 2.83
CA SER A 385 -21.67 -39.56 2.84
C SER A 385 -21.69 -40.27 1.48
N ALA A 386 -21.84 -39.49 0.40
CA ALA A 386 -21.81 -40.02 -0.96
C ALA A 386 -20.41 -40.56 -1.33
N MET A 387 -19.35 -39.87 -0.95
CA MET A 387 -17.96 -40.34 -1.12
C MET A 387 -17.73 -41.68 -0.38
N ALA A 388 -18.23 -41.82 0.85
CA ALA A 388 -18.08 -43.02 1.68
C ALA A 388 -18.88 -44.22 1.15
N SER A 389 -20.07 -43.96 0.59
CA SER A 389 -20.98 -45.00 0.09
C SER A 389 -20.72 -45.39 -1.36
N SER A 390 -19.93 -44.62 -2.12
CA SER A 390 -19.64 -44.91 -3.52
C SER A 390 -18.84 -46.19 -3.70
N THR A 391 -19.26 -47.00 -4.66
CA THR A 391 -18.57 -48.25 -5.06
C THR A 391 -17.60 -48.03 -6.21
N ALA A 392 -17.44 -46.80 -6.72
CA ALA A 392 -16.52 -46.45 -7.80
C ALA A 392 -15.07 -46.74 -7.42
N LYS A 393 -14.27 -47.19 -8.40
CA LYS A 393 -12.91 -47.70 -8.15
C LYS A 393 -11.90 -46.61 -7.88
N THR A 394 -12.07 -45.42 -8.48
CA THR A 394 -11.12 -44.32 -8.36
C THR A 394 -11.66 -43.21 -7.48
N LYS A 395 -10.76 -42.47 -6.83
CA LYS A 395 -11.13 -41.26 -6.07
C LYS A 395 -11.83 -40.25 -6.97
N LYS A 396 -11.40 -40.11 -8.23
CA LYS A 396 -11.98 -39.18 -9.19
C LYS A 396 -13.45 -39.53 -9.48
N GLU A 397 -13.75 -40.79 -9.80
CA GLU A 397 -15.11 -41.25 -10.08
C GLU A 397 -16.03 -41.05 -8.86
N ARG A 398 -15.56 -41.37 -7.64
CA ARG A 398 -16.29 -41.13 -6.39
C ARG A 398 -16.60 -39.65 -6.18
N THR A 399 -15.61 -38.78 -6.47
CA THR A 399 -15.81 -37.33 -6.36
C THR A 399 -16.86 -36.84 -7.37
N GLU A 400 -16.85 -37.36 -8.60
CA GLU A 400 -17.83 -37.00 -9.65
C GLU A 400 -19.26 -37.46 -9.27
N GLU A 401 -19.40 -38.67 -8.73
CA GLU A 401 -20.71 -39.17 -8.22
C GLU A 401 -21.22 -38.33 -7.05
N ALA A 402 -20.38 -38.05 -6.06
CA ALA A 402 -20.74 -37.24 -4.91
C ALA A 402 -21.08 -35.78 -5.31
N SER A 403 -20.35 -35.23 -6.26
CA SER A 403 -20.61 -33.87 -6.81
C SER A 403 -21.96 -33.83 -7.51
N THR A 404 -22.32 -34.89 -8.27
CA THR A 404 -23.60 -34.99 -8.95
C THR A 404 -24.75 -35.07 -7.93
N ALA A 405 -24.58 -35.81 -6.82
CA ALA A 405 -25.57 -35.90 -5.75
C ALA A 405 -25.76 -34.53 -5.08
N VAL A 406 -24.71 -33.81 -4.73
CA VAL A 406 -24.76 -32.44 -4.16
C VAL A 406 -25.46 -31.48 -5.11
N LYS A 407 -25.13 -31.52 -6.39
CA LYS A 407 -25.74 -30.65 -7.42
C LYS A 407 -27.27 -30.93 -7.50
N SER A 408 -27.64 -32.19 -7.52
CA SER A 408 -29.06 -32.59 -7.59
C SER A 408 -29.87 -32.22 -6.35
N GLN A 409 -29.29 -32.38 -5.15
CA GLN A 409 -29.98 -32.18 -3.88
C GLN A 409 -29.98 -30.72 -3.41
N PHE A 410 -28.88 -29.98 -3.61
CA PHE A 410 -28.66 -28.64 -3.06
C PHE A 410 -28.54 -27.55 -4.11
N GLY A 411 -28.39 -27.89 -5.41
CA GLY A 411 -28.14 -26.93 -6.49
C GLY A 411 -26.74 -26.31 -6.45
N MET A 412 -25.81 -26.88 -5.69
CA MET A 412 -24.45 -26.37 -5.49
C MET A 412 -23.46 -27.09 -6.40
N ASP A 413 -22.44 -26.38 -6.84
CA ASP A 413 -21.27 -26.98 -7.46
C ASP A 413 -20.29 -27.46 -6.37
N VAL A 414 -19.44 -28.42 -6.73
CA VAL A 414 -18.36 -28.89 -5.85
C VAL A 414 -17.04 -28.52 -6.52
N MET A 415 -16.19 -27.84 -5.76
CA MET A 415 -14.89 -27.39 -6.28
C MET A 415 -13.82 -27.40 -5.19
N THR A 416 -12.57 -27.32 -5.58
CA THR A 416 -11.47 -27.13 -4.64
C THR A 416 -11.34 -25.69 -4.22
N ILE A 417 -10.62 -25.41 -3.12
CA ILE A 417 -10.30 -24.03 -2.71
C ILE A 417 -9.58 -23.28 -3.85
N GLY A 418 -8.60 -23.93 -4.51
CA GLY A 418 -7.90 -23.31 -5.66
C GLY A 418 -8.87 -22.92 -6.80
N GLN A 419 -9.81 -23.80 -7.13
CA GLN A 419 -10.84 -23.51 -8.14
C GLN A 419 -11.79 -22.39 -7.67
N ALA A 420 -12.13 -22.34 -6.40
CA ALA A 420 -12.96 -21.28 -5.81
C ALA A 420 -12.28 -19.90 -5.88
N VAL A 421 -10.96 -19.86 -5.63
CA VAL A 421 -10.13 -18.64 -5.77
C VAL A 421 -10.08 -18.19 -7.24
N VAL A 422 -9.86 -19.10 -8.19
CA VAL A 422 -9.91 -18.77 -9.63
C VAL A 422 -11.29 -18.23 -10.01
N ALA A 423 -12.36 -18.91 -9.57
CA ALA A 423 -13.73 -18.50 -9.88
C ALA A 423 -14.06 -17.09 -9.34
N ALA A 424 -13.65 -16.80 -8.10
CA ALA A 424 -13.84 -15.48 -7.48
C ALA A 424 -13.18 -14.37 -8.31
N GLN A 425 -11.92 -14.56 -8.69
CA GLN A 425 -11.17 -13.60 -9.51
C GLN A 425 -11.84 -13.42 -10.88
N ALA A 426 -12.16 -14.53 -11.56
CA ALA A 426 -12.79 -14.47 -12.88
C ALA A 426 -14.15 -13.74 -12.85
N GLU A 427 -14.99 -14.03 -11.86
CA GLU A 427 -16.30 -13.39 -11.71
C GLU A 427 -16.18 -11.88 -11.46
N GLU A 428 -15.24 -11.46 -10.59
CA GLU A 428 -15.02 -10.03 -10.32
C GLU A 428 -14.37 -9.32 -11.51
N MET A 429 -13.47 -9.96 -12.22
CA MET A 429 -12.87 -9.41 -13.45
C MET A 429 -13.91 -9.26 -14.57
N ARG A 430 -14.88 -10.18 -14.71
CA ARG A 430 -16.00 -10.04 -15.65
C ARG A 430 -16.95 -8.90 -15.24
N ARG A 431 -17.21 -8.79 -13.94
CA ARG A 431 -18.13 -7.79 -13.36
C ARG A 431 -17.59 -6.38 -13.46
N ASN A 432 -16.28 -6.19 -13.32
CA ASN A 432 -15.65 -4.87 -13.22
C ASN A 432 -14.35 -4.81 -14.02
N GLU A 433 -14.34 -3.98 -15.06
CA GLU A 433 -13.17 -3.78 -15.90
C GLU A 433 -11.98 -3.13 -15.18
N GLN A 434 -12.21 -2.50 -14.02
CA GLN A 434 -11.12 -1.92 -13.20
C GLN A 434 -10.32 -3.00 -12.44
N VAL A 435 -10.79 -4.24 -12.40
CA VAL A 435 -10.10 -5.36 -11.73
C VAL A 435 -9.10 -5.99 -12.70
N PHE A 436 -7.84 -6.07 -12.28
CA PHE A 436 -6.78 -6.80 -12.99
C PHE A 436 -5.86 -7.51 -12.02
N LEU A 437 -5.16 -8.53 -12.50
CA LEU A 437 -4.25 -9.39 -11.73
C LEU A 437 -2.82 -9.18 -12.20
N PHE A 438 -1.87 -9.09 -11.27
CA PHE A 438 -0.45 -9.11 -11.59
C PHE A 438 0.38 -9.73 -10.45
N GLY A 439 1.54 -10.24 -10.79
CA GLY A 439 2.44 -10.92 -9.85
C GLY A 439 3.39 -11.86 -10.59
N GLU A 440 4.10 -12.67 -9.83
CA GLU A 440 5.08 -13.61 -10.36
C GLU A 440 4.38 -14.86 -10.89
N ASP A 441 4.65 -15.22 -12.16
CA ASP A 441 4.12 -16.42 -12.81
C ASP A 441 2.60 -16.60 -12.78
N VAL A 442 1.85 -15.49 -12.58
CA VAL A 442 0.38 -15.53 -12.50
C VAL A 442 -0.31 -15.73 -13.86
N GLY A 443 0.40 -15.45 -14.94
CA GLY A 443 -0.13 -15.52 -16.31
C GLY A 443 -0.04 -16.91 -16.92
N LEU A 444 1.04 -17.16 -17.67
CA LEU A 444 1.19 -18.39 -18.47
C LEU A 444 1.27 -19.65 -17.59
N TYR A 445 1.97 -19.58 -16.48
CA TYR A 445 2.10 -20.70 -15.54
C TYR A 445 0.82 -20.96 -14.75
N GLY A 446 0.02 -19.92 -14.49
CA GLY A 446 -1.25 -20.00 -13.76
C GLY A 446 -1.13 -19.88 -12.24
N GLY A 447 -0.06 -19.25 -11.77
CA GLY A 447 0.27 -19.09 -10.35
C GLY A 447 0.96 -20.32 -9.74
N ALA A 448 1.73 -20.14 -8.67
CA ALA A 448 2.50 -21.20 -8.01
C ALA A 448 1.63 -22.41 -7.61
N TYR A 449 0.39 -22.18 -7.25
CA TYR A 449 -0.60 -23.19 -6.84
C TYR A 449 -1.78 -23.32 -7.82
N GLN A 450 -1.60 -22.88 -9.06
CA GLN A 450 -2.63 -22.87 -10.11
C GLN A 450 -3.88 -22.04 -9.73
N ALA A 451 -3.73 -21.13 -8.80
CA ALA A 451 -4.82 -20.29 -8.29
C ALA A 451 -5.18 -19.10 -9.20
N THR A 452 -4.54 -19.01 -10.38
CA THR A 452 -4.84 -18.06 -11.46
C THR A 452 -4.99 -18.74 -12.82
N ARG A 453 -5.05 -20.08 -12.81
CA ARG A 453 -5.10 -20.91 -14.03
C ARG A 453 -6.29 -20.54 -14.92
N GLY A 454 -6.00 -20.28 -16.17
CA GLY A 454 -7.01 -19.96 -17.20
C GLY A 454 -7.37 -18.47 -17.30
N LEU A 455 -7.04 -17.65 -16.31
CA LEU A 455 -7.36 -16.21 -16.33
C LEU A 455 -6.66 -15.48 -17.48
N LEU A 456 -5.40 -15.80 -17.79
CA LEU A 456 -4.71 -15.21 -18.93
C LEU A 456 -5.41 -15.48 -20.26
N ALA A 457 -5.91 -16.71 -20.45
CA ALA A 457 -6.60 -17.10 -21.67
C ALA A 457 -7.94 -16.35 -21.84
N GLU A 458 -8.61 -16.04 -20.73
CA GLU A 458 -9.91 -15.34 -20.75
C GLU A 458 -9.75 -13.81 -20.85
N PHE A 459 -8.82 -13.23 -20.09
CA PHE A 459 -8.73 -11.77 -19.91
C PHE A 459 -7.57 -11.12 -20.67
N GLY A 460 -6.63 -11.90 -21.19
CA GLY A 460 -5.48 -11.41 -21.93
C GLY A 460 -4.41 -10.76 -21.08
N THR A 461 -3.29 -10.42 -21.75
CA THR A 461 -2.06 -9.88 -21.11
C THR A 461 -2.21 -8.48 -20.55
N ASP A 462 -3.24 -7.74 -20.92
CA ASP A 462 -3.50 -6.41 -20.37
C ASP A 462 -4.12 -6.48 -18.96
N ARG A 463 -4.75 -7.60 -18.62
CA ARG A 463 -5.45 -7.79 -17.34
C ARG A 463 -4.86 -8.90 -16.47
N VAL A 464 -4.02 -9.75 -17.01
CA VAL A 464 -3.27 -10.77 -16.26
C VAL A 464 -1.79 -10.61 -16.64
N ILE A 465 -1.01 -10.05 -15.73
CA ILE A 465 0.31 -9.49 -16.01
C ILE A 465 1.36 -10.23 -15.20
N ASP A 466 2.27 -10.94 -15.88
CA ASP A 466 3.45 -11.48 -15.23
C ASP A 466 4.46 -10.37 -14.92
N THR A 467 5.04 -10.42 -13.73
CA THR A 467 6.11 -9.51 -13.30
C THR A 467 7.44 -10.25 -13.15
N ALA A 468 8.53 -9.51 -13.10
CA ALA A 468 9.77 -10.02 -12.54
C ALA A 468 9.64 -10.22 -11.02
N ILE A 469 10.50 -11.04 -10.43
CA ILE A 469 10.62 -11.20 -8.96
C ILE A 469 11.00 -9.84 -8.36
N SER A 470 10.08 -9.22 -7.62
CA SER A 470 10.21 -7.85 -7.11
C SER A 470 9.10 -7.56 -6.10
N GLU A 471 9.07 -8.23 -4.97
CA GLU A 471 7.92 -8.23 -4.06
C GLU A 471 7.58 -6.83 -3.53
N ALA A 472 8.59 -6.01 -3.23
CA ALA A 472 8.35 -4.64 -2.80
C ALA A 472 7.74 -3.79 -3.93
N ALA A 473 8.22 -3.96 -5.17
CA ALA A 473 7.66 -3.27 -6.32
C ALA A 473 6.24 -3.75 -6.65
N ILE A 474 5.95 -5.04 -6.52
CA ILE A 474 4.60 -5.62 -6.71
C ILE A 474 3.62 -5.01 -5.69
N ALA A 475 3.94 -5.10 -4.40
CA ALA A 475 3.06 -4.56 -3.36
C ALA A 475 2.83 -3.04 -3.51
N GLY A 476 3.89 -2.27 -3.72
CA GLY A 476 3.78 -0.82 -3.87
C GLY A 476 3.09 -0.41 -5.19
N ALA A 477 3.30 -1.16 -6.28
CA ALA A 477 2.56 -0.92 -7.52
C ALA A 477 1.06 -1.19 -7.36
N ALA A 478 0.67 -2.20 -6.57
CA ALA A 478 -0.74 -2.42 -6.23
C ALA A 478 -1.33 -1.19 -5.52
N VAL A 479 -0.63 -0.65 -4.52
CA VAL A 479 -1.06 0.57 -3.82
C VAL A 479 -1.21 1.74 -4.79
N GLY A 480 -0.19 2.00 -5.61
CA GLY A 480 -0.20 3.12 -6.56
C GLY A 480 -1.29 3.00 -7.62
N ALA A 481 -1.54 1.81 -8.13
CA ALA A 481 -2.62 1.54 -9.04
C ALA A 481 -3.99 1.78 -8.37
N ALA A 482 -4.18 1.29 -7.14
CA ALA A 482 -5.40 1.50 -6.37
C ALA A 482 -5.67 2.99 -6.11
N LEU A 483 -4.65 3.78 -5.77
CA LEU A 483 -4.78 5.24 -5.62
C LEU A 483 -5.24 5.94 -6.92
N ARG A 484 -5.11 5.30 -8.07
CA ARG A 484 -5.60 5.79 -9.36
C ARG A 484 -6.97 5.24 -9.76
N GLY A 485 -7.67 4.58 -8.82
CA GLY A 485 -9.06 4.15 -8.97
C GLY A 485 -9.27 2.84 -9.73
N VAL A 486 -8.23 2.04 -9.95
CA VAL A 486 -8.35 0.65 -10.39
C VAL A 486 -8.30 -0.29 -9.18
N ARG A 487 -8.64 -1.56 -9.36
CA ARG A 487 -8.71 -2.57 -8.29
C ARG A 487 -7.73 -3.72 -8.59
N PRO A 488 -6.46 -3.55 -8.27
CA PRO A 488 -5.46 -4.57 -8.50
C PRO A 488 -5.62 -5.74 -7.53
N ILE A 489 -5.47 -6.95 -8.07
CA ILE A 489 -5.15 -8.15 -7.32
C ILE A 489 -3.67 -8.39 -7.53
N ALA A 490 -2.87 -8.25 -6.49
CA ALA A 490 -1.44 -8.58 -6.52
C ALA A 490 -1.21 -9.95 -5.90
N GLU A 491 -0.36 -10.79 -6.48
CA GLU A 491 0.04 -12.07 -5.90
C GLU A 491 1.53 -12.06 -5.55
N ILE A 492 1.82 -12.42 -4.31
CA ILE A 492 3.16 -12.77 -3.81
C ILE A 492 3.07 -14.20 -3.32
N MET A 493 3.95 -15.07 -3.81
CA MET A 493 3.80 -16.54 -3.68
C MET A 493 3.66 -17.02 -2.23
N TYR A 494 4.47 -16.48 -1.31
CA TYR A 494 4.52 -16.90 0.10
C TYR A 494 4.43 -15.71 1.05
N VAL A 495 3.73 -15.91 2.18
CA VAL A 495 3.67 -14.90 3.25
C VAL A 495 5.06 -14.56 3.79
N ASP A 496 5.98 -15.51 3.73
CA ASP A 496 7.41 -15.34 4.07
C ASP A 496 8.05 -14.20 3.27
N PHE A 497 7.71 -14.06 2.00
CA PHE A 497 8.24 -13.03 1.09
C PHE A 497 7.60 -11.66 1.31
N LEU A 498 6.46 -11.58 1.98
CA LEU A 498 5.88 -10.29 2.39
C LEU A 498 6.82 -9.49 3.29
N THR A 499 7.76 -10.14 3.98
CA THR A 499 8.75 -9.45 4.81
C THR A 499 9.58 -8.44 4.03
N ILE A 500 9.84 -8.69 2.74
CA ILE A 500 10.53 -7.76 1.82
C ILE A 500 9.61 -6.59 1.43
N ALA A 501 8.31 -6.83 1.36
CA ALA A 501 7.29 -5.88 0.91
C ALA A 501 6.60 -5.10 2.04
N MET A 502 6.94 -5.37 3.30
CA MET A 502 6.22 -4.83 4.47
C MET A 502 6.16 -3.32 4.51
N ASP A 503 7.22 -2.60 4.07
CA ASP A 503 7.18 -1.13 3.98
C ASP A 503 6.01 -0.65 3.10
N GLN A 504 5.85 -1.28 1.94
CA GLN A 504 4.82 -0.91 0.96
C GLN A 504 3.41 -1.21 1.47
N LEU A 505 3.23 -2.28 2.22
CA LEU A 505 1.95 -2.63 2.84
C LEU A 505 1.61 -1.73 4.02
N VAL A 506 2.58 -1.47 4.91
CA VAL A 506 2.37 -0.74 6.17
C VAL A 506 2.32 0.77 5.91
N HIS A 507 3.43 1.35 5.44
CA HIS A 507 3.56 2.79 5.36
C HIS A 507 2.81 3.39 4.18
N VAL A 508 2.79 2.70 3.03
CA VAL A 508 2.16 3.22 1.82
C VAL A 508 0.74 2.68 1.65
N GLY A 509 0.50 1.39 1.90
CA GLY A 509 -0.84 0.79 1.78
C GLY A 509 -1.78 1.18 2.92
N ALA A 510 -1.42 0.82 4.14
CA ALA A 510 -2.29 0.94 5.30
C ALA A 510 -2.43 2.37 5.82
N TYR A 511 -1.31 3.12 5.92
CA TYR A 511 -1.31 4.42 6.60
C TYR A 511 -1.74 5.60 5.72
N ASN A 512 -1.69 5.46 4.39
CA ASN A 512 -1.99 6.56 3.47
C ASN A 512 -3.36 7.20 3.71
N ARG A 513 -4.39 6.40 3.96
CA ARG A 513 -5.71 6.95 4.22
C ARG A 513 -5.71 7.88 5.43
N TYR A 514 -5.18 7.44 6.55
CA TYR A 514 -5.10 8.23 7.77
C TYR A 514 -4.23 9.47 7.60
N MET A 515 -3.00 9.27 7.06
CA MET A 515 -2.03 10.36 6.88
C MET A 515 -2.53 11.47 5.96
N PHE A 516 -3.33 11.11 4.94
CA PHE A 516 -3.92 12.09 4.02
C PHE A 516 -5.33 12.53 4.43
N GLY A 517 -5.64 12.50 5.73
CA GLY A 517 -6.87 13.05 6.29
C GLY A 517 -8.15 12.34 5.83
N GLY A 518 -8.08 11.04 5.52
CA GLY A 518 -9.23 10.24 5.09
C GLY A 518 -9.53 10.28 3.59
N LYS A 519 -8.77 11.04 2.81
CA LYS A 519 -9.03 11.26 1.38
C LYS A 519 -8.60 10.10 0.50
N ALA A 520 -7.50 9.41 0.84
CA ALA A 520 -7.00 8.28 0.06
C ALA A 520 -7.87 7.03 0.26
N LYS A 521 -8.10 6.29 -0.83
CA LYS A 521 -8.65 4.94 -0.83
C LYS A 521 -7.65 4.00 -1.49
N VAL A 522 -7.48 2.80 -0.95
CA VAL A 522 -6.54 1.81 -1.47
C VAL A 522 -7.27 0.48 -1.72
N PRO A 523 -8.15 0.42 -2.73
CA PRO A 523 -8.93 -0.76 -3.07
C PRO A 523 -8.06 -1.83 -3.76
N MET A 524 -7.20 -2.50 -2.99
CA MET A 524 -6.34 -3.58 -3.49
C MET A 524 -6.51 -4.86 -2.69
N VAL A 525 -6.27 -5.97 -3.33
CA VAL A 525 -6.08 -7.26 -2.66
C VAL A 525 -4.66 -7.73 -2.92
N LEU A 526 -3.93 -8.04 -1.84
CA LEU A 526 -2.69 -8.77 -1.93
C LEU A 526 -2.97 -10.21 -1.52
N ARG A 527 -2.88 -11.15 -2.48
CA ARG A 527 -3.01 -12.58 -2.27
C ARG A 527 -1.64 -13.18 -1.99
N THR A 528 -1.61 -14.05 -1.01
CA THR A 528 -0.41 -14.82 -0.68
C THR A 528 -0.82 -16.12 -0.01
N GLU A 529 0.12 -17.04 0.16
CA GLU A 529 -0.13 -18.25 0.90
C GLU A 529 0.81 -18.40 2.09
N GLY A 530 0.38 -19.15 3.09
CA GLY A 530 1.17 -19.41 4.29
C GLY A 530 0.95 -20.80 4.88
N GLY A 531 1.55 -21.02 6.03
CA GLY A 531 1.40 -22.21 6.84
C GLY A 531 2.31 -23.38 6.47
N VAL A 532 2.33 -24.41 7.31
CA VAL A 532 3.12 -25.64 7.13
C VAL A 532 2.34 -26.72 6.34
N GLY A 533 2.91 -27.88 6.15
CA GLY A 533 2.25 -29.06 5.57
C GLY A 533 2.80 -29.48 4.21
N ARG A 534 3.97 -28.98 3.83
CA ARG A 534 4.69 -29.42 2.62
C ARG A 534 6.17 -29.74 2.85
N CYS A 535 6.63 -29.72 4.09
CA CYS A 535 8.01 -30.04 4.46
C CYS A 535 9.06 -29.21 3.70
N ILE A 536 8.86 -27.90 3.58
CA ILE A 536 9.71 -26.99 2.80
C ILE A 536 10.48 -25.99 3.68
N ALA A 537 10.52 -26.25 4.99
CA ALA A 537 11.28 -25.49 5.99
C ALA A 537 10.86 -24.02 6.16
N ALA A 538 11.60 -23.27 6.98
CA ALA A 538 11.22 -22.00 7.54
C ALA A 538 10.93 -20.90 6.52
N HIS A 539 11.69 -20.80 5.43
CA HIS A 539 11.55 -19.70 4.46
C HIS A 539 10.34 -19.83 3.51
N HIS A 540 9.52 -20.89 3.67
CA HIS A 540 8.36 -21.16 2.82
C HIS A 540 7.19 -21.74 3.62
N SER A 541 7.19 -21.63 4.95
CA SER A 541 6.19 -22.29 5.80
C SER A 541 5.73 -21.45 6.98
N GLU A 542 5.98 -20.15 6.96
CA GLU A 542 5.61 -19.27 8.05
C GLU A 542 4.11 -18.95 8.08
N SER A 543 3.67 -18.49 9.26
CA SER A 543 2.32 -17.98 9.53
C SER A 543 2.50 -16.60 10.15
N LEU A 544 2.50 -15.55 9.30
CA LEU A 544 2.80 -14.17 9.68
C LEU A 544 1.56 -13.27 9.82
N GLU A 545 0.38 -13.86 9.89
CA GLU A 545 -0.89 -13.12 10.01
C GLU A 545 -0.93 -12.16 11.20
N ALA A 546 -0.27 -12.50 12.30
CA ALA A 546 -0.22 -11.65 13.48
C ALA A 546 0.53 -10.32 13.24
N TRP A 547 1.57 -10.29 12.38
CA TRP A 547 2.27 -9.08 11.97
C TRP A 547 1.34 -8.12 11.22
N LEU A 548 0.49 -8.70 10.37
CA LEU A 548 -0.45 -7.94 9.54
C LEU A 548 -1.63 -7.43 10.38
N MET A 549 -2.14 -8.24 11.32
CA MET A 549 -3.17 -7.82 12.27
C MET A 549 -2.73 -6.66 13.16
N HIS A 550 -1.45 -6.60 13.52
CA HIS A 550 -0.89 -5.52 14.34
C HIS A 550 -0.84 -4.18 13.60
N THR A 551 -1.02 -4.17 12.27
CA THR A 551 -0.97 -2.96 11.43
C THR A 551 -2.35 -2.30 11.31
N PRO A 552 -2.56 -1.07 11.83
CA PRO A 552 -3.78 -0.31 11.58
C PRO A 552 -3.92 -0.01 10.07
N GLY A 553 -5.15 -0.07 9.55
CA GLY A 553 -5.44 0.24 8.14
C GLY A 553 -5.40 -0.95 7.19
N LEU A 554 -4.95 -2.15 7.61
CA LEU A 554 -5.04 -3.39 6.82
C LEU A 554 -6.25 -4.24 7.25
N TYR A 555 -6.89 -4.87 6.28
CA TYR A 555 -7.77 -6.01 6.51
C TYR A 555 -6.97 -7.31 6.29
N VAL A 556 -7.26 -8.34 7.09
CA VAL A 556 -6.58 -9.65 7.03
C VAL A 556 -7.64 -10.75 6.98
N VAL A 557 -7.63 -11.54 5.90
CA VAL A 557 -8.64 -12.54 5.61
C VAL A 557 -7.99 -13.90 5.37
N MET A 558 -8.52 -14.96 6.01
CA MET A 558 -8.00 -16.32 5.90
C MET A 558 -9.16 -17.33 5.77
N PRO A 559 -9.51 -17.77 4.55
CA PRO A 559 -10.61 -18.70 4.32
C PRO A 559 -10.28 -20.12 4.77
N SER A 560 -11.35 -20.89 5.12
CA SER A 560 -11.24 -22.28 5.55
C SER A 560 -11.81 -23.29 4.56
N THR A 561 -12.80 -22.90 3.77
CA THR A 561 -13.52 -23.76 2.82
C THR A 561 -13.58 -23.14 1.43
N PRO A 562 -13.93 -23.92 0.37
CA PRO A 562 -14.17 -23.36 -0.96
C PRO A 562 -15.25 -22.25 -0.99
N TYR A 563 -16.32 -22.42 -0.21
CA TYR A 563 -17.36 -21.41 -0.02
C TYR A 563 -16.79 -20.10 0.52
N ASP A 564 -16.03 -20.21 1.62
CA ASP A 564 -15.38 -19.05 2.26
C ASP A 564 -14.39 -18.39 1.30
N ALA A 565 -13.55 -19.17 0.62
CA ALA A 565 -12.54 -18.66 -0.30
C ALA A 565 -13.16 -17.83 -1.44
N LYS A 566 -14.23 -18.33 -2.07
CA LYS A 566 -14.91 -17.61 -3.14
C LYS A 566 -15.60 -16.35 -2.63
N GLY A 567 -16.41 -16.47 -1.58
CA GLY A 567 -17.22 -15.35 -1.08
C GLY A 567 -16.42 -14.22 -0.46
N LEU A 568 -15.40 -14.56 0.35
CA LEU A 568 -14.53 -13.60 1.00
C LEU A 568 -13.61 -12.90 -0.01
N LEU A 569 -13.06 -13.62 -0.99
CA LEU A 569 -12.19 -12.98 -2.00
C LEU A 569 -12.98 -11.99 -2.87
N LYS A 570 -14.21 -12.32 -3.24
CA LYS A 570 -15.10 -11.37 -3.93
C LYS A 570 -15.39 -10.13 -3.09
N ALA A 571 -15.65 -10.29 -1.79
CA ALA A 571 -15.84 -9.17 -0.88
C ALA A 571 -14.56 -8.34 -0.75
N ALA A 572 -13.39 -8.97 -0.64
CA ALA A 572 -12.10 -8.30 -0.59
C ALA A 572 -11.82 -7.46 -1.84
N ILE A 573 -12.09 -7.99 -3.04
CA ILE A 573 -11.93 -7.26 -4.31
C ILE A 573 -12.89 -6.06 -4.40
N ARG A 574 -14.08 -6.15 -3.78
CA ARG A 574 -15.05 -5.06 -3.73
C ARG A 574 -14.77 -4.01 -2.66
N SER A 575 -13.94 -4.33 -1.65
CA SER A 575 -13.55 -3.42 -0.57
C SER A 575 -12.78 -2.21 -1.07
N ASP A 576 -12.97 -1.05 -0.44
CA ASP A 576 -12.18 0.17 -0.66
C ASP A 576 -10.97 0.25 0.31
N ASN A 577 -10.81 -0.73 1.19
CA ASN A 577 -9.65 -0.88 2.08
C ASN A 577 -8.61 -1.85 1.48
N PRO A 578 -7.34 -1.72 1.84
CA PRO A 578 -6.33 -2.71 1.45
C PRO A 578 -6.54 -4.01 2.21
N VAL A 579 -6.64 -5.11 1.49
CA VAL A 579 -6.88 -6.45 2.04
C VAL A 579 -5.67 -7.35 1.75
N VAL A 580 -5.14 -7.98 2.80
CA VAL A 580 -4.22 -9.12 2.66
C VAL A 580 -5.05 -10.40 2.80
N PHE A 581 -5.09 -11.18 1.74
CA PHE A 581 -5.86 -12.42 1.63
C PHE A 581 -4.89 -13.60 1.66
N ILE A 582 -4.85 -14.31 2.80
CA ILE A 582 -3.88 -15.38 3.06
C ILE A 582 -4.56 -16.73 2.85
N GLU A 583 -4.16 -17.43 1.82
CA GLU A 583 -4.57 -18.79 1.53
C GLU A 583 -3.64 -19.79 2.24
N HIS A 584 -4.12 -21.00 2.50
CA HIS A 584 -3.28 -22.01 3.13
C HIS A 584 -2.82 -23.05 2.11
N LYS A 585 -1.50 -23.18 1.94
CA LYS A 585 -0.89 -24.04 0.90
C LYS A 585 -1.33 -25.50 0.92
N ALA A 586 -1.60 -26.06 2.11
CA ALA A 586 -2.02 -27.44 2.24
C ALA A 586 -3.51 -27.67 1.92
N THR A 587 -4.30 -26.58 1.79
CA THR A 587 -5.75 -26.68 1.61
C THR A 587 -6.24 -26.42 0.18
N TYR A 588 -5.39 -25.99 -0.74
CA TYR A 588 -5.82 -25.71 -2.14
C TYR A 588 -6.58 -26.85 -2.81
N GLY A 589 -6.23 -28.11 -2.48
CA GLY A 589 -6.90 -29.31 -2.98
C GLY A 589 -8.11 -29.75 -2.16
N GLN A 590 -8.48 -29.06 -1.08
CA GLN A 590 -9.65 -29.36 -0.29
C GLN A 590 -10.92 -29.08 -1.09
N VAL A 591 -11.79 -30.08 -1.18
CA VAL A 591 -13.02 -30.06 -1.97
C VAL A 591 -14.22 -29.75 -1.09
N GLY A 592 -15.14 -28.96 -1.59
CA GLY A 592 -16.40 -28.65 -0.90
C GLY A 592 -17.44 -28.01 -1.79
N PRO A 593 -18.72 -27.97 -1.33
CA PRO A 593 -19.82 -27.36 -2.06
C PRO A 593 -19.73 -25.84 -2.06
N VAL A 594 -20.13 -25.25 -3.18
CA VAL A 594 -20.16 -23.80 -3.40
C VAL A 594 -21.44 -23.43 -4.14
N PRO A 595 -22.21 -22.41 -3.70
CA PRO A 595 -23.37 -21.92 -4.42
C PRO A 595 -23.06 -21.50 -5.85
N THR A 596 -24.00 -21.75 -6.76
CA THR A 596 -23.88 -21.35 -8.16
C THR A 596 -24.25 -19.90 -8.41
N ASP A 597 -25.05 -19.31 -7.54
CA ASP A 597 -25.46 -17.90 -7.60
C ASP A 597 -24.31 -16.96 -7.22
N ASP A 598 -24.42 -15.69 -7.63
CA ASP A 598 -23.49 -14.64 -7.17
C ASP A 598 -23.71 -14.37 -5.69
N TYR A 599 -22.65 -14.49 -4.90
CA TYR A 599 -22.66 -14.19 -3.47
C TYR A 599 -21.34 -13.59 -3.03
N ILE A 600 -21.38 -12.88 -1.92
CA ILE A 600 -20.22 -12.44 -1.15
C ILE A 600 -20.42 -12.82 0.31
N ILE A 601 -19.32 -12.96 1.03
CA ILE A 601 -19.31 -13.12 2.48
C ILE A 601 -18.83 -11.80 3.08
N PRO A 602 -19.62 -11.16 3.96
CA PRO A 602 -19.21 -9.92 4.62
C PRO A 602 -17.90 -10.08 5.39
N LEU A 603 -16.96 -9.14 5.18
CA LEU A 603 -15.73 -9.10 5.96
C LEU A 603 -16.03 -8.71 7.41
N GLY A 604 -15.39 -9.37 8.38
CA GLY A 604 -15.62 -9.13 9.79
C GLY A 604 -16.84 -9.86 10.37
N VAL A 605 -17.36 -10.88 9.68
CA VAL A 605 -18.46 -11.74 10.16
C VAL A 605 -17.95 -13.17 10.29
N ALA A 606 -17.93 -13.68 11.52
CA ALA A 606 -17.56 -15.06 11.83
C ALA A 606 -18.67 -16.04 11.47
N ASP A 607 -18.31 -17.30 11.27
CA ASP A 607 -19.22 -18.38 10.98
C ASP A 607 -19.21 -19.45 12.09
N ILE A 608 -20.39 -19.77 12.62
CA ILE A 608 -20.54 -20.90 13.54
C ILE A 608 -20.67 -22.17 12.68
N LYS A 609 -19.53 -22.78 12.35
CA LYS A 609 -19.48 -23.99 11.52
C LYS A 609 -20.17 -25.19 12.20
N ARG A 610 -20.15 -25.25 13.53
CA ARG A 610 -20.84 -26.27 14.32
C ARG A 610 -21.38 -25.62 15.58
N PRO A 611 -22.70 -25.63 15.82
CA PRO A 611 -23.26 -25.21 17.10
C PRO A 611 -22.94 -26.24 18.21
N GLY A 612 -22.81 -25.77 19.45
CA GLY A 612 -22.53 -26.59 20.62
C GLY A 612 -22.78 -25.86 21.94
N ASN A 613 -22.74 -26.55 23.08
CA ASN A 613 -23.12 -26.00 24.36
C ASN A 613 -22.08 -26.16 25.48
N ASP A 614 -21.07 -27.02 25.30
CA ASP A 614 -20.14 -27.39 26.40
C ASP A 614 -18.82 -26.60 26.36
N ALA A 615 -18.34 -26.21 25.16
CA ALA A 615 -17.13 -25.47 24.98
C ALA A 615 -17.15 -24.73 23.64
N THR A 616 -16.45 -23.58 23.54
CA THR A 616 -16.27 -22.83 22.31
C THR A 616 -14.85 -22.99 21.81
N ILE A 617 -14.69 -23.49 20.58
CA ILE A 617 -13.44 -23.57 19.85
C ILE A 617 -13.44 -22.45 18.80
N VAL A 618 -12.51 -21.52 18.89
CA VAL A 618 -12.36 -20.42 17.93
C VAL A 618 -11.10 -20.64 17.08
N SER A 619 -11.27 -20.63 15.77
CA SER A 619 -10.18 -20.95 14.85
C SER A 619 -10.37 -20.27 13.49
N TYR A 620 -9.45 -20.51 12.55
CA TYR A 620 -9.47 -20.01 11.18
C TYR A 620 -8.63 -20.88 10.25
N SER A 621 -8.81 -20.72 8.95
CA SER A 621 -8.04 -21.41 7.93
C SER A 621 -8.03 -22.93 8.13
N ARG A 622 -6.93 -23.63 7.91
CA ARG A 622 -6.82 -25.09 8.10
C ARG A 622 -7.23 -25.54 9.49
N MET A 623 -6.88 -24.77 10.51
CA MET A 623 -7.17 -25.15 11.90
C MET A 623 -8.67 -25.16 12.23
N ALA A 624 -9.51 -24.38 11.53
CA ALA A 624 -10.95 -24.45 11.67
C ALA A 624 -11.51 -25.80 11.23
N MET A 625 -10.94 -26.40 10.19
CA MET A 625 -11.33 -27.74 9.72
C MET A 625 -10.89 -28.82 10.72
N TRP A 626 -9.68 -28.70 11.28
CA TRP A 626 -9.20 -29.61 12.32
C TRP A 626 -10.00 -29.47 13.63
N ALA A 627 -10.47 -28.26 13.95
CA ALA A 627 -11.41 -28.06 15.07
C ALA A 627 -12.75 -28.75 14.85
N LEU A 628 -13.27 -28.78 13.62
CA LEU A 628 -14.47 -29.51 13.26
C LEU A 628 -14.28 -31.03 13.41
N ASP A 629 -13.15 -31.57 12.96
CA ASP A 629 -12.81 -32.98 13.12
C ASP A 629 -12.71 -33.34 14.62
N ALA A 630 -12.07 -32.51 15.43
CA ALA A 630 -11.96 -32.66 16.85
C ALA A 630 -13.34 -32.60 17.52
N ALA A 631 -14.21 -31.66 17.15
CA ALA A 631 -15.55 -31.53 17.69
C ALA A 631 -16.44 -32.75 17.35
N LYS A 632 -16.24 -33.36 16.20
CA LYS A 632 -16.90 -34.63 15.83
C LYS A 632 -16.48 -35.78 16.77
N ILE A 633 -15.17 -35.95 16.98
CA ILE A 633 -14.61 -36.96 17.88
C ILE A 633 -15.14 -36.74 19.32
N LEU A 634 -15.13 -35.48 19.78
CA LEU A 634 -15.65 -35.12 21.11
C LEU A 634 -17.12 -35.52 21.29
N ALA A 635 -17.97 -35.27 20.31
CA ALA A 635 -19.36 -35.61 20.35
C ALA A 635 -19.59 -37.16 20.32
N GLU A 636 -18.91 -37.85 19.39
CA GLU A 636 -19.14 -39.28 19.16
C GLU A 636 -18.52 -40.18 20.23
N GLN A 637 -17.35 -39.79 20.79
CA GLN A 637 -16.60 -40.65 21.69
C GLN A 637 -16.60 -40.19 23.15
N HIS A 638 -16.84 -38.91 23.40
CA HIS A 638 -16.75 -38.33 24.74
C HIS A 638 -18.04 -37.65 25.20
N GLY A 639 -19.05 -37.53 24.34
CA GLY A 639 -20.34 -36.90 24.69
C GLY A 639 -20.22 -35.39 24.96
N ILE A 640 -19.17 -34.72 24.44
CA ILE A 640 -18.92 -33.28 24.60
C ILE A 640 -19.41 -32.53 23.36
N ASP A 641 -20.30 -31.57 23.56
CA ASP A 641 -20.92 -30.77 22.50
C ASP A 641 -20.20 -29.46 22.30
N ALA A 642 -19.07 -29.49 21.57
CA ALA A 642 -18.26 -28.32 21.32
C ALA A 642 -18.79 -27.48 20.16
N GLU A 643 -18.91 -26.15 20.36
CA GLU A 643 -19.17 -25.18 19.31
C GLU A 643 -17.87 -24.82 18.58
N VAL A 644 -17.92 -24.73 17.25
CA VAL A 644 -16.76 -24.35 16.43
C VAL A 644 -17.08 -23.10 15.67
N ILE A 645 -16.29 -22.05 15.93
CA ILE A 645 -16.33 -20.75 15.24
C ILE A 645 -15.13 -20.61 14.34
N ASP A 646 -15.40 -20.36 13.06
CA ASP A 646 -14.42 -19.93 12.07
C ASP A 646 -14.50 -18.40 11.93
N VAL A 647 -13.46 -17.70 12.34
CA VAL A 647 -13.48 -16.23 12.30
C VAL A 647 -13.35 -15.69 10.90
N ARG A 648 -12.80 -16.44 9.92
CA ARG A 648 -12.69 -16.07 8.50
C ARG A 648 -11.87 -14.79 8.25
N THR A 649 -12.13 -13.74 9.03
CA THR A 649 -11.46 -12.45 8.98
C THR A 649 -10.80 -12.20 10.32
N LEU A 650 -9.48 -12.03 10.29
CA LEU A 650 -8.69 -11.74 11.49
C LEU A 650 -8.72 -10.25 11.83
N LYS A 651 -8.89 -9.41 10.82
CA LYS A 651 -9.08 -7.96 10.97
C LYS A 651 -9.97 -7.44 9.83
N PRO A 652 -11.13 -6.87 10.14
CA PRO A 652 -11.76 -6.76 11.46
C PRO A 652 -12.17 -8.12 12.04
N LEU A 653 -12.13 -8.26 13.36
CA LEU A 653 -12.46 -9.49 14.08
C LEU A 653 -13.90 -9.43 14.66
N ASP A 654 -14.69 -10.48 14.46
CA ASP A 654 -16.06 -10.59 15.01
C ASP A 654 -16.05 -11.05 16.48
N MET A 655 -15.66 -10.15 17.36
CA MET A 655 -15.67 -10.42 18.80
C MET A 655 -17.06 -10.64 19.37
N LYS A 656 -18.10 -10.10 18.73
CA LYS A 656 -19.47 -10.26 19.20
C LYS A 656 -19.91 -11.73 19.12
N THR A 657 -19.73 -12.37 17.97
CA THR A 657 -20.07 -13.80 17.79
C THR A 657 -19.28 -14.68 18.74
N ILE A 658 -17.99 -14.39 18.94
CA ILE A 658 -17.14 -15.12 19.89
C ILE A 658 -17.66 -14.94 21.33
N ALA A 659 -17.93 -13.70 21.73
CA ALA A 659 -18.38 -13.38 23.09
C ALA A 659 -19.73 -14.02 23.43
N GLU A 660 -20.68 -13.98 22.51
CA GLU A 660 -21.99 -14.61 22.71
C GLU A 660 -21.88 -16.15 22.86
N SER A 661 -21.00 -16.78 22.09
CA SER A 661 -20.72 -18.22 22.19
C SER A 661 -20.08 -18.57 23.53
N VAL A 662 -19.01 -17.88 23.93
CA VAL A 662 -18.33 -18.17 25.19
C VAL A 662 -19.21 -17.85 26.41
N LYS A 663 -20.06 -16.83 26.36
CA LYS A 663 -21.06 -16.53 27.38
C LYS A 663 -22.01 -17.72 27.58
N LYS A 664 -22.34 -18.45 26.52
CA LYS A 664 -23.19 -19.65 26.56
C LYS A 664 -22.45 -20.87 27.13
N THR A 665 -21.20 -21.07 26.70
CA THR A 665 -20.44 -22.31 26.99
C THR A 665 -19.55 -22.24 28.24
N GLY A 666 -19.21 -21.05 28.68
CA GLY A 666 -18.28 -20.81 29.80
C GLY A 666 -16.82 -21.15 29.51
N ARG A 667 -16.47 -21.61 28.30
CA ARG A 667 -15.16 -22.17 27.97
C ARG A 667 -14.65 -21.69 26.62
N LEU A 668 -13.43 -21.19 26.60
CA LEU A 668 -12.77 -20.69 25.39
C LEU A 668 -11.51 -21.49 25.09
N ILE A 669 -11.47 -22.08 23.91
CA ILE A 669 -10.28 -22.69 23.32
C ILE A 669 -9.99 -21.97 22.00
N THR A 670 -8.80 -21.40 21.84
CA THR A 670 -8.36 -20.83 20.57
C THR A 670 -7.36 -21.76 19.92
N VAL A 671 -7.49 -21.97 18.61
CA VAL A 671 -6.61 -22.88 17.84
C VAL A 671 -6.08 -22.14 16.62
N SER A 672 -4.75 -22.02 16.51
CA SER A 672 -4.08 -21.37 15.40
C SER A 672 -2.79 -22.10 15.00
N GLU A 673 -2.40 -21.95 13.75
CA GLU A 673 -1.14 -22.48 13.23
C GLU A 673 0.03 -21.51 13.45
N GLY A 674 -0.25 -20.23 13.64
CA GLY A 674 0.76 -19.22 13.96
C GLY A 674 1.34 -19.41 15.36
N PHE A 675 2.45 -18.71 15.63
CA PHE A 675 3.13 -18.79 16.92
C PHE A 675 2.27 -18.32 18.09
N GLY A 676 2.51 -18.90 19.26
CA GLY A 676 1.77 -18.54 20.48
C GLY A 676 2.15 -17.16 21.06
N TRP A 677 3.37 -16.69 20.81
CA TRP A 677 3.81 -15.35 21.24
C TRP A 677 3.17 -14.27 20.38
N CYS A 678 2.50 -13.30 21.02
CA CYS A 678 1.77 -12.23 20.31
C CYS A 678 0.85 -12.74 19.20
N GLY A 679 0.40 -14.00 19.32
CA GLY A 679 -0.39 -14.67 18.30
C GLY A 679 -1.88 -14.39 18.41
N VAL A 680 -2.60 -14.66 17.32
CA VAL A 680 -4.04 -14.39 17.15
C VAL A 680 -4.90 -14.98 18.26
N GLY A 681 -4.64 -16.23 18.68
CA GLY A 681 -5.43 -16.86 19.74
C GLY A 681 -5.32 -16.18 21.10
N ARG A 682 -4.15 -15.60 21.41
CA ARG A 682 -3.98 -14.82 22.64
C ARG A 682 -4.69 -13.48 22.58
N GLU A 683 -4.68 -12.84 21.43
CA GLU A 683 -5.42 -11.60 21.19
C GLU A 683 -6.92 -11.82 21.34
N ILE A 684 -7.47 -12.89 20.73
CA ILE A 684 -8.88 -13.26 20.90
C ILE A 684 -9.23 -13.47 22.39
N ALA A 685 -8.41 -14.23 23.12
CA ALA A 685 -8.65 -14.49 24.53
C ALA A 685 -8.56 -13.20 25.37
N GLY A 686 -7.60 -12.33 25.10
CA GLY A 686 -7.47 -11.03 25.76
C GLY A 686 -8.67 -10.12 25.53
N GLN A 687 -9.04 -9.92 24.27
CA GLN A 687 -10.21 -9.11 23.91
C GLN A 687 -11.50 -9.69 24.48
N PHE A 688 -11.64 -11.02 24.54
CA PHE A 688 -12.82 -11.64 25.17
C PHE A 688 -12.90 -11.31 26.65
N MET A 689 -11.81 -11.46 27.41
CA MET A 689 -11.82 -11.17 28.86
C MET A 689 -12.27 -9.74 29.17
N GLU A 690 -11.95 -8.78 28.29
CA GLU A 690 -12.29 -7.36 28.43
C GLU A 690 -13.63 -7.00 27.75
N TYR A 691 -14.24 -7.92 27.00
CA TYR A 691 -15.45 -7.65 26.21
C TYR A 691 -16.61 -7.18 27.10
N ASP A 692 -17.17 -6.01 26.75
CA ASP A 692 -18.27 -5.38 27.48
C ASP A 692 -19.63 -5.82 26.90
N PHE A 693 -20.43 -6.51 27.69
CA PHE A 693 -21.78 -6.93 27.30
C PHE A 693 -22.82 -5.80 27.40
N GLY A 694 -22.46 -4.63 27.91
CA GLY A 694 -23.35 -3.48 28.06
C GLY A 694 -24.28 -3.54 29.26
N ASP A 695 -24.23 -4.62 30.04
CA ASP A 695 -25.00 -4.85 31.27
C ASP A 695 -24.18 -4.71 32.57
N GLY A 696 -22.92 -4.30 32.40
CA GLY A 696 -21.94 -4.18 33.49
C GLY A 696 -21.07 -5.42 33.68
N SER A 697 -21.33 -6.50 32.96
CA SER A 697 -20.52 -7.72 32.97
C SER A 697 -19.42 -7.65 31.89
N ARG A 698 -18.34 -8.39 32.14
CA ARG A 698 -17.22 -8.57 31.21
C ARG A 698 -17.11 -10.02 30.77
N GLY A 699 -16.41 -10.27 29.68
CA GLY A 699 -16.19 -11.65 29.22
C GLY A 699 -15.57 -12.54 30.30
N PHE A 700 -14.67 -12.01 31.12
CA PHE A 700 -14.07 -12.74 32.25
C PHE A 700 -15.10 -13.31 33.22
N ASP A 701 -16.24 -12.63 33.46
CA ASP A 701 -17.28 -13.02 34.40
C ASP A 701 -18.03 -14.31 33.96
N TYR A 702 -17.90 -14.70 32.69
CA TYR A 702 -18.56 -15.87 32.11
C TYR A 702 -17.63 -17.07 31.92
N LEU A 703 -16.38 -16.99 32.35
CA LEU A 703 -15.44 -18.11 32.22
C LEU A 703 -15.54 -19.07 33.40
N ASP A 704 -15.86 -20.33 33.14
CA ASP A 704 -15.81 -21.42 34.08
C ASP A 704 -14.41 -22.00 34.31
N GLY A 705 -13.47 -21.57 33.47
CA GLY A 705 -12.06 -21.98 33.52
C GLY A 705 -11.17 -21.09 32.70
N ARG A 706 -9.84 -21.27 32.83
CA ARG A 706 -8.87 -20.48 32.05
C ARG A 706 -9.04 -20.72 30.54
N PRO A 707 -8.93 -19.70 29.68
CA PRO A 707 -8.83 -19.90 28.26
C PRO A 707 -7.63 -20.78 27.90
N ILE A 708 -7.79 -21.66 26.93
CA ILE A 708 -6.71 -22.52 26.42
C ILE A 708 -6.33 -22.01 25.03
N ASN A 709 -5.08 -21.53 24.89
CA ASN A 709 -4.56 -21.12 23.59
C ASN A 709 -3.66 -22.22 23.01
N MET A 710 -4.11 -22.82 21.94
CA MET A 710 -3.34 -23.81 21.16
C MET A 710 -2.75 -23.13 19.93
N ALA A 711 -1.43 -23.16 19.83
CA ALA A 711 -0.68 -22.49 18.79
C ALA A 711 0.55 -23.31 18.41
N ALA A 712 1.23 -22.94 17.35
CA ALA A 712 2.54 -23.51 17.05
C ALA A 712 3.53 -23.28 18.19
N LEU A 713 4.47 -24.20 18.30
CA LEU A 713 5.63 -24.03 19.17
C LEU A 713 6.47 -22.83 18.69
N ASP A 714 7.20 -22.21 19.62
CA ASP A 714 8.09 -21.09 19.32
C ASP A 714 9.41 -21.61 18.70
N VAL A 715 9.29 -22.17 17.51
CA VAL A 715 10.39 -22.72 16.71
C VAL A 715 10.15 -22.44 15.23
N PRO A 716 11.18 -22.09 14.44
CA PRO A 716 11.00 -21.97 12.99
C PRO A 716 10.47 -23.28 12.38
N PRO A 717 9.58 -23.23 11.37
CA PRO A 717 9.01 -24.42 10.76
C PRO A 717 10.08 -25.39 10.26
N PRO A 718 10.11 -26.64 10.74
CA PRO A 718 11.13 -27.61 10.34
C PRO A 718 10.77 -28.31 9.02
N MET A 719 11.78 -28.87 8.32
CA MET A 719 11.58 -29.59 7.06
C MET A 719 11.13 -31.05 7.26
N SER A 720 11.52 -31.67 8.35
CA SER A 720 11.17 -33.07 8.60
C SER A 720 9.69 -33.22 8.95
N GLU A 721 8.94 -34.05 8.24
CA GLU A 721 7.50 -34.25 8.44
C GLU A 721 7.11 -34.55 9.89
N PRO A 722 7.79 -35.46 10.64
CA PRO A 722 7.48 -35.68 12.05
C PRO A 722 7.68 -34.45 12.92
N LEU A 723 8.70 -33.63 12.62
CA LEU A 723 8.98 -32.38 13.37
C LEU A 723 8.00 -31.28 12.97
N GLU A 724 7.66 -31.15 11.69
CA GLU A 724 6.67 -30.21 11.20
C GLU A 724 5.32 -30.48 11.85
N ASN A 725 4.84 -31.71 11.85
CA ASN A 725 3.59 -32.12 12.48
C ASN A 725 3.61 -31.92 14.01
N ALA A 726 4.73 -32.12 14.67
CA ALA A 726 4.88 -31.91 16.11
C ALA A 726 4.89 -30.44 16.50
N SER A 727 5.26 -29.54 15.58
CA SER A 727 5.40 -28.09 15.84
C SER A 727 4.07 -27.36 15.92
N ILE A 728 2.98 -27.89 15.40
CA ILE A 728 1.65 -27.28 15.32
C ILE A 728 0.62 -28.05 16.13
N PRO A 729 -0.58 -27.49 16.43
CA PRO A 729 -1.70 -28.26 16.99
C PRO A 729 -2.08 -29.46 16.11
N SER A 730 -2.61 -30.52 16.72
CA SER A 730 -3.21 -31.66 16.02
C SER A 730 -4.64 -31.86 16.49
N VAL A 731 -5.43 -32.65 15.74
CA VAL A 731 -6.82 -32.98 16.08
C VAL A 731 -6.89 -33.63 17.46
N GLU A 732 -6.00 -34.59 17.78
CA GLU A 732 -5.94 -35.27 19.07
C GLU A 732 -5.62 -34.31 20.20
N ARG A 733 -4.68 -33.39 19.98
CA ARG A 733 -4.34 -32.37 20.99
C ARG A 733 -5.48 -31.38 21.21
N ILE A 734 -6.27 -31.04 20.17
CA ILE A 734 -7.50 -30.24 20.33
C ILE A 734 -8.53 -30.98 21.16
N VAL A 735 -8.76 -32.28 20.89
CA VAL A 735 -9.67 -33.12 21.69
C VAL A 735 -9.26 -33.10 23.16
N GLU A 736 -8.00 -33.36 23.47
CA GLU A 736 -7.52 -33.37 24.86
C GLU A 736 -7.61 -31.98 25.53
N ALA A 737 -7.37 -30.89 24.81
CA ALA A 737 -7.52 -29.55 25.36
C ALA A 737 -8.98 -29.24 25.73
N VAL A 738 -9.94 -29.64 24.89
CA VAL A 738 -11.35 -29.45 25.18
C VAL A 738 -11.79 -30.33 26.36
N LYS A 739 -11.41 -31.62 26.42
CA LYS A 739 -11.66 -32.51 27.57
C LYS A 739 -11.15 -31.91 28.87
N GLN A 740 -9.90 -31.41 28.85
CA GLN A 740 -9.32 -30.72 30.01
C GLN A 740 -10.16 -29.50 30.43
N SER A 741 -10.70 -28.74 29.48
CA SER A 741 -11.48 -27.52 29.75
C SER A 741 -12.83 -27.87 30.45
N VAL A 742 -13.41 -29.00 30.14
CA VAL A 742 -14.70 -29.48 30.74
C VAL A 742 -14.52 -30.39 31.96
N GLY A 743 -13.28 -30.66 32.37
CA GLY A 743 -12.98 -31.44 33.56
C GLY A 743 -13.03 -32.97 33.36
N GLN A 744 -12.78 -33.43 32.14
CA GLN A 744 -12.68 -34.87 31.79
C GLN A 744 -11.21 -35.25 31.50
#